data_58f321452bf35c2de91c21081dba6150
#
_entry.id   58f321452bf35c2de91c21081dba6150
#
_cell.length_a   1.000
_cell.length_b   1.000
_cell.length_c   1.000
_cell.angle_alpha   90.00
_cell.angle_beta   90.00
_cell.angle_gamma   90.00
#
_symmetry.space_group_name_H-M   'P 1'
#
loop_
_entity.id
_entity.type
_entity.pdbx_description
1 polymer ?
#
loop_
_entity_poly.entity_id
_entity_poly.type
_entity_poly.pdbx_seq_one_letter_code
_entity_poly.pdbx_strand_id
1 'polypeptide(L)'
;MSPTAIFGLGSGQWGWAIGVKAAITMAVSFSLGSYLFTPSLATLAALGSMTVLYERTTPYGYRAIALGFVGLGFVASVTVGSLSALNPWASAVAVGGIAGVATWLCQALRVDRPGPLFFVLVGAIATIVPGGLSEVWLHTGIAAFGAAIGWLVSMSGALVRGRHPENRAVAQAFTQLGALLRAVGTQRLDHVQHDASVAVAEAWRIMLLAQARGYRDTPKAARLRALLRWVSDIHLAATDVSMARTSPLPEEAARFADALAEAVARPERAPDPDALDELRRGLRPRSWETQLYNRLSRAAKAARRNEHENRDRGLELYDTSFPSVGNSLRSSLSRESLIRPTALRMAITVALAGVLGLALGMDRFYWISITATAVLQGGNVVLTVNRSTQRALGTLLGVVIGAGALLLDLGLATIIGLAALFQGLAQFTLTRNFFYGTVLITPMALLLAHTAAPFPVEELARARVLDTVLGSVAGMLGALLLWRRASATRLPQTIADVLDQARISITAVLDPDVGLSAERRYRLRRDLRAALVSLRGVYDSAIGDVPRATTTRPLWPVVVATQRTGYLALAALALENPPVASHITVQRLDLAFRELSDALLNRRTPRLGALPRLVDYPRVNMELRALSSSMRTAVAEDVRAAAMQEERRAQRERYHAQQEVDADL
;
A
#
# COMPACT_ATOMS: atom_id res chain seq x y z
N MET A 1 -2.52 -15.06 19.88
CA MET A 1 -3.33 -14.26 18.91
C MET A 1 -4.63 -13.88 19.59
N SER A 2 -4.99 -12.61 19.61
CA SER A 2 -6.30 -12.19 20.15
C SER A 2 -7.40 -12.51 19.14
N PRO A 3 -8.61 -12.93 19.58
CA PRO A 3 -9.76 -13.15 18.68
C PRO A 3 -10.06 -11.92 17.81
N THR A 4 -9.83 -10.73 18.32
CA THR A 4 -9.98 -9.46 17.60
C THR A 4 -9.04 -9.33 16.39
N ALA A 5 -7.87 -9.97 16.41
CA ALA A 5 -6.95 -9.96 15.26
C ALA A 5 -7.45 -10.83 14.09
N ILE A 6 -8.26 -11.85 14.37
CA ILE A 6 -8.82 -12.78 13.37
C ILE A 6 -10.16 -12.26 12.84
N PHE A 7 -11.07 -11.87 13.73
CA PHE A 7 -12.47 -11.58 13.41
C PHE A 7 -12.81 -10.09 13.42
N GLY A 8 -11.91 -9.23 13.93
CA GLY A 8 -12.14 -7.79 14.03
C GLY A 8 -12.29 -7.14 12.66
N LEU A 9 -13.30 -6.28 12.52
CA LEU A 9 -13.49 -5.48 11.32
C LEU A 9 -12.54 -4.29 11.33
N GLY A 10 -11.68 -4.19 10.32
CA GLY A 10 -10.81 -3.04 10.11
C GLY A 10 -11.58 -1.74 9.84
N SER A 11 -10.91 -0.61 10.03
CA SER A 11 -11.47 0.75 9.80
C SER A 11 -11.67 1.10 8.31
N GLY A 12 -11.34 0.21 7.38
CA GLY A 12 -11.50 0.43 5.93
C GLY A 12 -12.96 0.68 5.53
N GLN A 13 -13.17 1.42 4.44
CA GLN A 13 -14.49 1.59 3.86
C GLN A 13 -15.00 0.27 3.24
N TRP A 14 -16.32 0.04 3.30
CA TRP A 14 -16.92 -1.11 2.63
C TRP A 14 -16.74 -1.03 1.11
N GLY A 15 -16.28 -2.11 0.50
CA GLY A 15 -16.02 -2.20 -0.95
C GLY A 15 -17.29 -2.42 -1.79
N TRP A 16 -18.43 -1.79 -1.44
CA TRP A 16 -19.70 -2.06 -2.10
C TRP A 16 -19.68 -1.80 -3.62
N ALA A 17 -19.05 -0.70 -4.03
CA ALA A 17 -19.01 -0.34 -5.46
C ALA A 17 -18.21 -1.35 -6.29
N ILE A 18 -17.07 -1.82 -5.79
CA ILE A 18 -16.28 -2.86 -6.45
C ILE A 18 -16.98 -4.22 -6.35
N GLY A 19 -17.68 -4.49 -5.25
CA GLY A 19 -18.46 -5.71 -5.06
C GLY A 19 -19.58 -5.84 -6.09
N VAL A 20 -20.38 -4.79 -6.29
CA VAL A 20 -21.45 -4.77 -7.30
C VAL A 20 -20.89 -4.94 -8.72
N LYS A 21 -19.83 -4.21 -9.08
CA LYS A 21 -19.18 -4.37 -10.37
C LYS A 21 -18.62 -5.77 -10.57
N ALA A 22 -18.00 -6.36 -9.57
CA ALA A 22 -17.46 -7.72 -9.62
C ALA A 22 -18.57 -8.75 -9.83
N ALA A 23 -19.72 -8.61 -9.14
CA ALA A 23 -20.88 -9.47 -9.32
C ALA A 23 -21.45 -9.38 -10.75
N ILE A 24 -21.70 -8.16 -11.23
CA ILE A 24 -22.21 -7.92 -12.59
C ILE A 24 -21.24 -8.49 -13.63
N THR A 25 -19.96 -8.20 -13.49
CA THR A 25 -18.93 -8.65 -14.44
C THR A 25 -18.83 -10.17 -14.47
N MET A 26 -18.87 -10.82 -13.33
CA MET A 26 -18.88 -12.28 -13.21
C MET A 26 -20.13 -12.87 -13.86
N ALA A 27 -21.32 -12.37 -13.52
CA ALA A 27 -22.58 -12.85 -14.07
C ALA A 27 -22.62 -12.72 -15.62
N VAL A 28 -22.27 -11.54 -16.13
CA VAL A 28 -22.29 -11.26 -17.58
C VAL A 28 -21.27 -12.13 -18.32
N SER A 29 -20.01 -12.20 -17.83
CA SER A 29 -18.97 -12.96 -18.50
C SER A 29 -19.24 -14.45 -18.49
N PHE A 30 -19.75 -14.98 -17.36
CA PHE A 30 -20.04 -16.38 -17.24
C PHE A 30 -21.27 -16.77 -18.05
N SER A 31 -22.36 -15.96 -18.05
CA SER A 31 -23.57 -16.20 -18.85
C SER A 31 -23.28 -16.15 -20.34
N LEU A 32 -22.61 -15.08 -20.81
CA LEU A 32 -22.24 -14.96 -22.22
C LEU A 32 -21.28 -16.05 -22.66
N GLY A 33 -20.28 -16.37 -21.79
CA GLY A 33 -19.36 -17.46 -22.05
C GLY A 33 -20.07 -18.81 -22.16
N SER A 34 -21.05 -19.10 -21.29
CA SER A 34 -21.84 -20.34 -21.33
C SER A 34 -22.79 -20.44 -22.53
N TYR A 35 -23.23 -19.28 -23.04
CA TYR A 35 -24.06 -19.20 -24.26
C TYR A 35 -23.25 -19.39 -25.55
N LEU A 36 -22.02 -18.81 -25.58
CA LEU A 36 -21.16 -18.83 -26.77
C LEU A 36 -20.27 -20.06 -26.86
N PHE A 37 -19.93 -20.64 -25.70
CA PHE A 37 -19.01 -21.77 -25.57
C PHE A 37 -19.62 -22.84 -24.66
N THR A 38 -18.84 -23.84 -24.29
CA THR A 38 -19.26 -24.82 -23.29
C THR A 38 -19.20 -24.22 -21.86
N PRO A 39 -20.01 -24.69 -20.90
CA PRO A 39 -19.94 -24.24 -19.50
C PRO A 39 -18.55 -24.35 -18.88
N SER A 40 -17.80 -25.40 -19.23
CA SER A 40 -16.42 -25.62 -18.80
C SER A 40 -15.50 -24.48 -19.29
N LEU A 41 -15.55 -24.14 -20.57
CA LEU A 41 -14.76 -23.05 -21.14
C LEU A 41 -15.22 -21.67 -20.65
N ALA A 42 -16.50 -21.50 -20.34
CA ALA A 42 -17.04 -20.25 -19.79
C ALA A 42 -16.39 -19.84 -18.46
N THR A 43 -15.85 -20.80 -17.71
CA THR A 43 -15.10 -20.51 -16.48
C THR A 43 -13.86 -19.67 -16.77
N LEU A 44 -13.20 -19.82 -17.93
CA LEU A 44 -12.06 -19.00 -18.34
C LEU A 44 -12.49 -17.55 -18.63
N ALA A 45 -13.69 -17.34 -19.21
CA ALA A 45 -14.25 -15.99 -19.37
C ALA A 45 -14.57 -15.36 -18.02
N ALA A 46 -15.19 -16.13 -17.10
CA ALA A 46 -15.47 -15.67 -15.75
C ALA A 46 -14.17 -15.28 -14.99
N LEU A 47 -13.10 -16.06 -15.13
CA LEU A 47 -11.80 -15.77 -14.54
C LEU A 47 -11.12 -14.55 -15.19
N GLY A 48 -11.14 -14.44 -16.52
CA GLY A 48 -10.63 -13.26 -17.24
C GLY A 48 -11.31 -11.98 -16.78
N SER A 49 -12.62 -12.05 -16.51
CA SER A 49 -13.44 -10.92 -16.06
C SER A 49 -13.01 -10.36 -14.67
N MET A 50 -12.24 -11.12 -13.89
CA MET A 50 -11.68 -10.67 -12.62
C MET A 50 -10.69 -9.49 -12.77
N THR A 51 -10.38 -9.08 -13.99
CA THR A 51 -9.70 -7.80 -14.30
C THR A 51 -10.36 -6.62 -13.57
N VAL A 52 -11.68 -6.62 -13.38
CA VAL A 52 -12.43 -5.60 -12.62
C VAL A 52 -11.92 -5.43 -11.19
N LEU A 53 -11.36 -6.47 -10.56
CA LEU A 53 -10.88 -6.45 -9.19
C LEU A 53 -9.64 -5.56 -8.98
N TYR A 54 -8.97 -5.20 -10.08
CA TYR A 54 -7.82 -4.29 -10.09
C TYR A 54 -8.25 -2.83 -10.34
N GLU A 55 -9.55 -2.57 -10.42
CA GLU A 55 -10.07 -1.20 -10.50
C GLU A 55 -9.67 -0.40 -9.26
N ARG A 56 -9.14 0.80 -9.51
CA ARG A 56 -8.74 1.74 -8.47
C ARG A 56 -9.42 3.08 -8.66
N THR A 57 -9.42 3.87 -7.60
CA THR A 57 -9.83 5.27 -7.61
C THR A 57 -8.77 6.13 -8.32
N THR A 58 -8.42 5.76 -9.56
CA THR A 58 -7.47 6.49 -10.40
C THR A 58 -8.20 7.13 -11.58
N PRO A 59 -7.60 8.16 -12.21
CA PRO A 59 -8.17 8.79 -13.40
C PRO A 59 -8.45 7.75 -14.49
N TYR A 60 -9.59 7.89 -15.17
CA TYR A 60 -10.06 6.88 -16.14
C TYR A 60 -9.07 6.61 -17.27
N GLY A 61 -8.35 7.63 -17.77
CA GLY A 61 -7.35 7.43 -18.81
C GLY A 61 -6.16 6.57 -18.36
N TYR A 62 -5.70 6.73 -17.11
CA TYR A 62 -4.67 5.87 -16.52
C TYR A 62 -5.24 4.47 -16.22
N ARG A 63 -6.46 4.42 -15.66
CA ARG A 63 -7.17 3.16 -15.34
C ARG A 63 -7.33 2.28 -16.56
N ALA A 64 -7.74 2.85 -17.70
CA ALA A 64 -7.92 2.12 -18.94
C ALA A 64 -6.68 1.32 -19.33
N ILE A 65 -5.51 1.95 -19.26
CA ILE A 65 -4.24 1.30 -19.60
C ILE A 65 -3.79 0.32 -18.53
N ALA A 66 -3.89 0.71 -17.25
CA ALA A 66 -3.50 -0.17 -16.14
C ALA A 66 -4.32 -1.48 -16.17
N LEU A 67 -5.64 -1.38 -16.35
CA LEU A 67 -6.51 -2.56 -16.50
C LEU A 67 -6.27 -3.32 -17.80
N GLY A 68 -5.90 -2.65 -18.89
CA GLY A 68 -5.47 -3.31 -20.11
C GLY A 68 -4.24 -4.19 -19.89
N PHE A 69 -3.22 -3.68 -19.18
CA PHE A 69 -2.05 -4.49 -18.80
C PHE A 69 -2.38 -5.63 -17.84
N VAL A 70 -3.30 -5.43 -16.89
CA VAL A 70 -3.78 -6.51 -16.01
C VAL A 70 -4.50 -7.58 -16.83
N GLY A 71 -5.39 -7.19 -17.74
CA GLY A 71 -6.09 -8.12 -18.63
C GLY A 71 -5.10 -8.93 -19.50
N LEU A 72 -4.10 -8.27 -20.09
CA LEU A 72 -3.04 -8.96 -20.84
C LEU A 72 -2.24 -9.93 -19.93
N GLY A 73 -1.99 -9.56 -18.69
CA GLY A 73 -1.36 -10.44 -17.72
C GLY A 73 -2.22 -11.68 -17.40
N PHE A 74 -3.54 -11.54 -17.31
CA PHE A 74 -4.45 -12.69 -17.14
C PHE A 74 -4.46 -13.59 -18.37
N VAL A 75 -4.53 -13.00 -19.56
CA VAL A 75 -4.43 -13.73 -20.82
C VAL A 75 -3.13 -14.52 -20.88
N ALA A 76 -2.00 -13.88 -20.58
CA ALA A 76 -0.71 -14.56 -20.52
C ALA A 76 -0.67 -15.69 -19.48
N SER A 77 -1.29 -15.48 -18.30
CA SER A 77 -1.39 -16.52 -17.26
C SER A 77 -2.19 -17.74 -17.71
N VAL A 78 -3.32 -17.51 -18.43
CA VAL A 78 -4.11 -18.61 -19.04
C VAL A 78 -3.29 -19.33 -20.11
N THR A 79 -2.63 -18.59 -20.99
CA THR A 79 -1.79 -19.19 -22.04
C THR A 79 -0.69 -20.08 -21.46
N VAL A 80 0.05 -19.57 -20.46
CA VAL A 80 1.13 -20.34 -19.79
C VAL A 80 0.54 -21.54 -19.03
N GLY A 81 -0.59 -21.36 -18.33
CA GLY A 81 -1.28 -22.44 -17.64
C GLY A 81 -1.71 -23.55 -18.60
N SER A 82 -2.41 -23.20 -19.70
CA SER A 82 -2.87 -24.18 -20.71
C SER A 82 -1.71 -24.87 -21.44
N LEU A 83 -0.62 -24.16 -21.76
CA LEU A 83 0.58 -24.75 -22.35
C LEU A 83 1.24 -25.77 -21.43
N SER A 84 1.24 -25.51 -20.12
CA SER A 84 1.86 -26.38 -19.13
C SER A 84 0.98 -27.58 -18.74
N ALA A 85 -0.30 -27.59 -19.09
CA ALA A 85 -1.31 -28.58 -18.70
C ALA A 85 -0.95 -30.03 -19.10
N LEU A 86 -0.13 -30.22 -20.14
CA LEU A 86 0.32 -31.53 -20.60
C LEU A 86 1.23 -32.28 -19.62
N ASN A 87 1.89 -31.57 -18.71
CA ASN A 87 2.76 -32.17 -17.72
C ASN A 87 2.52 -31.51 -16.34
N PRO A 88 2.00 -32.27 -15.34
CA PRO A 88 1.70 -31.73 -14.03
C PRO A 88 2.91 -31.06 -13.32
N TRP A 89 4.11 -31.61 -13.50
CA TRP A 89 5.33 -31.04 -12.94
C TRP A 89 5.68 -29.70 -13.59
N ALA A 90 5.53 -29.62 -14.92
CA ALA A 90 5.69 -28.36 -15.64
C ALA A 90 4.63 -27.33 -15.20
N SER A 91 3.39 -27.76 -14.94
CA SER A 91 2.32 -26.89 -14.42
C SER A 91 2.68 -26.32 -13.05
N ALA A 92 3.21 -27.12 -12.12
CA ALA A 92 3.62 -26.66 -10.80
C ALA A 92 4.71 -25.57 -10.89
N VAL A 93 5.70 -25.76 -11.76
CA VAL A 93 6.79 -24.78 -12.01
C VAL A 93 6.23 -23.53 -12.71
N ALA A 94 5.38 -23.69 -13.72
CA ALA A 94 4.77 -22.59 -14.47
C ALA A 94 3.92 -21.69 -13.56
N VAL A 95 3.10 -22.27 -12.67
CA VAL A 95 2.31 -21.53 -11.68
C VAL A 95 3.23 -20.75 -10.71
N GLY A 96 4.35 -21.33 -10.29
CA GLY A 96 5.40 -20.64 -9.53
C GLY A 96 6.01 -19.47 -10.30
N GLY A 97 6.30 -19.67 -11.59
CA GLY A 97 6.79 -18.63 -12.49
C GLY A 97 5.80 -17.45 -12.63
N ILE A 98 4.52 -17.78 -12.86
CA ILE A 98 3.43 -16.79 -12.89
C ILE A 98 3.40 -15.99 -11.57
N ALA A 99 3.49 -16.67 -10.42
CA ALA A 99 3.49 -16.04 -9.10
C ALA A 99 4.65 -15.07 -8.92
N GLY A 100 5.86 -15.44 -9.35
CA GLY A 100 7.04 -14.59 -9.29
C GLY A 100 6.95 -13.37 -10.19
N VAL A 101 6.62 -13.56 -11.47
CA VAL A 101 6.49 -12.48 -12.46
C VAL A 101 5.36 -11.52 -12.08
N ALA A 102 4.19 -12.04 -11.70
CA ALA A 102 3.07 -11.21 -11.24
C ALA A 102 3.43 -10.41 -9.98
N THR A 103 4.16 -11.02 -9.02
CA THR A 103 4.63 -10.30 -7.82
C THR A 103 5.59 -9.18 -8.19
N TRP A 104 6.55 -9.45 -9.07
CA TRP A 104 7.50 -8.46 -9.55
C TRP A 104 6.80 -7.30 -10.25
N LEU A 105 5.92 -7.59 -11.22
CA LEU A 105 5.17 -6.56 -11.96
C LEU A 105 4.25 -5.74 -11.06
N CYS A 106 3.48 -6.40 -10.19
CA CYS A 106 2.58 -5.70 -9.26
C CYS A 106 3.34 -4.74 -8.34
N GLN A 107 4.49 -5.16 -7.80
CA GLN A 107 5.28 -4.30 -6.92
C GLN A 107 6.03 -3.20 -7.68
N ALA A 108 6.64 -3.51 -8.84
CA ALA A 108 7.35 -2.53 -9.65
C ALA A 108 6.43 -1.43 -10.20
N LEU A 109 5.20 -1.79 -10.57
CA LEU A 109 4.17 -0.88 -11.07
C LEU A 109 3.25 -0.34 -9.97
N ARG A 110 3.53 -0.68 -8.70
CA ARG A 110 2.74 -0.30 -7.52
C ARG A 110 1.26 -0.67 -7.66
N VAL A 111 1.00 -1.84 -8.23
CA VAL A 111 -0.32 -2.47 -8.25
C VAL A 111 -0.51 -3.19 -6.92
N ASP A 112 -1.11 -2.47 -5.93
CA ASP A 112 -1.37 -3.06 -4.61
C ASP A 112 -2.41 -4.20 -4.70
N ARG A 113 -3.08 -4.54 -3.58
CA ARG A 113 -4.10 -5.58 -3.52
C ARG A 113 -5.14 -5.46 -4.64
N PRO A 114 -5.52 -6.60 -5.29
CA PRO A 114 -5.28 -7.98 -4.86
C PRO A 114 -3.89 -8.56 -5.19
N GLY A 115 -2.99 -7.82 -5.83
CA GLY A 115 -1.63 -8.26 -6.11
C GLY A 115 -1.54 -9.48 -7.05
N PRO A 116 -0.58 -10.42 -6.85
CA PRO A 116 -0.36 -11.55 -7.75
C PRO A 116 -1.43 -12.65 -7.67
N LEU A 117 -2.29 -12.67 -6.63
CA LEU A 117 -3.17 -13.80 -6.33
C LEU A 117 -4.04 -14.24 -7.52
N PHE A 118 -4.70 -13.30 -8.18
CA PHE A 118 -5.62 -13.66 -9.26
C PHE A 118 -4.90 -14.05 -10.56
N PHE A 119 -3.68 -13.57 -10.80
CA PHE A 119 -2.85 -14.08 -11.91
C PHE A 119 -2.52 -15.57 -11.71
N VAL A 120 -2.15 -15.93 -10.46
CA VAL A 120 -1.88 -17.31 -10.07
C VAL A 120 -3.15 -18.16 -10.13
N LEU A 121 -4.27 -17.64 -9.61
CA LEU A 121 -5.56 -18.33 -9.65
C LEU A 121 -5.98 -18.65 -11.08
N VAL A 122 -5.93 -17.66 -11.97
CA VAL A 122 -6.34 -17.79 -13.36
C VAL A 122 -5.44 -18.76 -14.12
N GLY A 123 -4.11 -18.65 -13.97
CA GLY A 123 -3.15 -19.56 -14.58
C GLY A 123 -3.25 -20.98 -14.03
N ALA A 124 -3.44 -21.13 -12.73
CA ALA A 124 -3.57 -22.44 -12.09
C ALA A 124 -4.87 -23.19 -12.51
N ILE A 125 -6.00 -22.50 -12.63
CA ILE A 125 -7.24 -23.12 -13.13
C ILE A 125 -7.11 -23.47 -14.61
N ALA A 126 -6.38 -22.68 -15.39
CA ALA A 126 -6.16 -23.00 -16.80
C ALA A 126 -5.37 -24.30 -17.02
N THR A 127 -4.63 -24.80 -16.01
CA THR A 127 -3.93 -26.10 -16.09
C THR A 127 -4.86 -27.31 -16.06
N ILE A 128 -6.12 -27.14 -15.64
CA ILE A 128 -7.09 -28.25 -15.48
C ILE A 128 -8.24 -28.20 -16.47
N VAL A 129 -8.37 -27.11 -17.23
CA VAL A 129 -9.40 -27.02 -18.28
C VAL A 129 -9.03 -28.02 -19.38
N PRO A 130 -9.97 -28.94 -19.72
CA PRO A 130 -9.71 -29.95 -20.74
C PRO A 130 -9.34 -29.33 -22.09
N GLY A 131 -8.32 -29.86 -22.75
CA GLY A 131 -7.90 -29.41 -24.08
C GLY A 131 -6.47 -29.81 -24.41
N GLY A 132 -6.17 -29.85 -25.71
CA GLY A 132 -4.83 -30.08 -26.24
C GLY A 132 -4.10 -28.78 -26.60
N LEU A 133 -2.88 -28.89 -27.13
CA LEU A 133 -2.09 -27.72 -27.59
C LEU A 133 -2.82 -26.89 -28.64
N SER A 134 -3.67 -27.50 -29.48
CA SER A 134 -4.49 -26.82 -30.49
C SER A 134 -5.54 -25.88 -29.88
N GLU A 135 -5.97 -26.16 -28.64
CA GLU A 135 -7.03 -25.39 -27.97
C GLU A 135 -6.48 -24.25 -27.11
N VAL A 136 -5.17 -24.15 -26.92
CA VAL A 136 -4.55 -23.07 -26.14
C VAL A 136 -4.98 -21.69 -26.62
N TRP A 137 -5.06 -21.51 -27.95
CA TRP A 137 -5.49 -20.24 -28.53
C TRP A 137 -6.95 -19.92 -28.26
N LEU A 138 -7.81 -20.96 -28.22
CA LEU A 138 -9.20 -20.81 -27.83
C LEU A 138 -9.32 -20.42 -26.36
N HIS A 139 -8.61 -21.09 -25.44
CA HIS A 139 -8.58 -20.75 -24.03
C HIS A 139 -8.11 -19.30 -23.81
N THR A 140 -7.04 -18.92 -24.52
CA THR A 140 -6.48 -17.55 -24.50
C THR A 140 -7.50 -16.53 -24.99
N GLY A 141 -8.19 -16.80 -26.08
CA GLY A 141 -9.24 -15.93 -26.65
C GLY A 141 -10.43 -15.76 -25.71
N ILE A 142 -10.89 -16.85 -25.08
CA ILE A 142 -11.99 -16.81 -24.10
C ILE A 142 -11.61 -16.01 -22.85
N ALA A 143 -10.39 -16.15 -22.36
CA ALA A 143 -9.89 -15.35 -21.25
C ALA A 143 -9.79 -13.86 -21.63
N ALA A 144 -9.35 -13.55 -22.86
CA ALA A 144 -9.31 -12.19 -23.38
C ALA A 144 -10.72 -11.57 -23.50
N PHE A 145 -11.70 -12.35 -23.96
CA PHE A 145 -13.11 -11.94 -23.99
C PHE A 145 -13.62 -11.58 -22.59
N GLY A 146 -13.37 -12.42 -21.58
CA GLY A 146 -13.72 -12.11 -20.20
C GLY A 146 -13.02 -10.87 -19.66
N ALA A 147 -11.72 -10.72 -19.94
CA ALA A 147 -10.94 -9.55 -19.54
C ALA A 147 -11.45 -8.26 -20.17
N ALA A 148 -11.89 -8.31 -21.44
CA ALA A 148 -12.51 -7.18 -22.13
C ALA A 148 -13.83 -6.76 -21.45
N ILE A 149 -14.69 -7.71 -21.05
CA ILE A 149 -15.91 -7.40 -20.30
C ILE A 149 -15.55 -6.73 -18.95
N GLY A 150 -14.59 -7.27 -18.22
CA GLY A 150 -14.11 -6.67 -16.97
C GLY A 150 -13.61 -5.24 -17.14
N TRP A 151 -12.86 -5.00 -18.21
CA TRP A 151 -12.38 -3.69 -18.59
C TRP A 151 -13.53 -2.72 -18.92
N LEU A 152 -14.49 -3.13 -19.75
CA LEU A 152 -15.65 -2.31 -20.14
C LEU A 152 -16.49 -1.91 -18.92
N VAL A 153 -16.80 -2.85 -18.03
CA VAL A 153 -17.57 -2.56 -16.81
C VAL A 153 -16.81 -1.60 -15.90
N SER A 154 -15.48 -1.76 -15.77
CA SER A 154 -14.65 -0.83 -14.99
C SER A 154 -14.62 0.58 -15.58
N MET A 155 -14.75 0.71 -16.92
CA MET A 155 -14.75 2.00 -17.62
C MET A 155 -16.13 2.64 -17.70
N SER A 156 -17.22 1.94 -17.44
CA SER A 156 -18.60 2.45 -17.54
C SER A 156 -18.84 3.74 -16.74
N GLY A 157 -18.16 3.88 -15.58
CA GLY A 157 -18.24 5.10 -14.78
C GLY A 157 -17.65 6.36 -15.46
N ALA A 158 -16.83 6.21 -16.50
CA ALA A 158 -16.26 7.34 -17.23
C ALA A 158 -17.34 8.14 -17.97
N LEU A 159 -18.40 7.47 -18.42
CA LEU A 159 -19.51 8.07 -19.15
C LEU A 159 -20.37 8.98 -18.28
N VAL A 160 -20.46 8.67 -16.96
CA VAL A 160 -21.38 9.37 -16.04
C VAL A 160 -20.63 10.31 -15.09
N ARG A 161 -19.42 9.97 -14.66
CA ARG A 161 -18.69 10.65 -13.58
C ARG A 161 -17.21 10.84 -13.88
N GLY A 162 -16.88 11.42 -15.01
CA GLY A 162 -15.51 11.46 -15.58
C GLY A 162 -14.38 11.95 -14.65
N ARG A 163 -14.66 12.75 -13.59
CA ARG A 163 -13.64 13.28 -12.65
C ARG A 163 -13.89 12.96 -11.18
N HIS A 164 -14.70 11.97 -10.93
CA HIS A 164 -14.98 11.55 -9.55
C HIS A 164 -13.72 11.12 -8.75
N PRO A 165 -12.71 10.44 -9.36
CA PRO A 165 -11.51 10.05 -8.63
C PRO A 165 -10.67 11.22 -8.11
N GLU A 166 -10.47 12.25 -8.94
CA GLU A 166 -9.67 13.42 -8.61
C GLU A 166 -10.36 14.26 -7.51
N ASN A 167 -11.66 14.53 -7.67
CA ASN A 167 -12.44 15.24 -6.67
C ASN A 167 -12.40 14.51 -5.32
N ARG A 168 -12.58 13.19 -5.33
CA ARG A 168 -12.57 12.37 -4.12
C ARG A 168 -11.21 12.41 -3.43
N ALA A 169 -10.11 12.35 -4.18
CA ALA A 169 -8.77 12.37 -3.61
C ALA A 169 -8.47 13.71 -2.90
N VAL A 170 -8.82 14.83 -3.55
CA VAL A 170 -8.64 16.16 -2.95
C VAL A 170 -9.56 16.37 -1.75
N ALA A 171 -10.82 15.93 -1.84
CA ALA A 171 -11.77 15.99 -0.72
C ALA A 171 -11.27 15.16 0.48
N GLN A 172 -10.78 13.94 0.24
CA GLN A 172 -10.23 13.08 1.29
C GLN A 172 -9.00 13.72 1.96
N ALA A 173 -8.15 14.41 1.20
CA ALA A 173 -7.01 15.13 1.77
C ALA A 173 -7.46 16.25 2.72
N PHE A 174 -8.51 17.02 2.39
CA PHE A 174 -9.10 18.01 3.30
C PHE A 174 -9.73 17.37 4.55
N THR A 175 -10.44 16.23 4.41
CA THR A 175 -10.99 15.49 5.55
C THR A 175 -9.88 15.02 6.50
N GLN A 176 -8.76 14.54 5.98
CA GLN A 176 -7.61 14.15 6.81
C GLN A 176 -6.92 15.36 7.45
N LEU A 177 -6.95 16.52 6.82
CA LEU A 177 -6.53 17.77 7.46
C LEU A 177 -7.43 18.16 8.62
N GLY A 178 -8.76 18.03 8.49
CA GLY A 178 -9.69 18.22 9.59
C GLY A 178 -9.39 17.31 10.77
N ALA A 179 -9.13 16.02 10.50
CA ALA A 179 -8.70 15.06 11.51
C ALA A 179 -7.36 15.47 12.17
N LEU A 180 -6.38 15.94 11.38
CA LEU A 180 -5.09 16.44 11.89
C LEU A 180 -5.28 17.63 12.81
N LEU A 181 -6.12 18.61 12.46
CA LEU A 181 -6.39 19.78 13.28
C LEU A 181 -7.02 19.40 14.64
N ARG A 182 -7.91 18.38 14.66
CA ARG A 182 -8.46 17.82 15.91
C ARG A 182 -7.43 17.08 16.75
N ALA A 183 -6.42 16.51 16.11
CA ALA A 183 -5.38 15.72 16.79
C ALA A 183 -4.29 16.59 17.44
N VAL A 184 -4.19 17.88 17.09
CA VAL A 184 -3.22 18.82 17.69
C VAL A 184 -3.42 18.86 19.21
N GLY A 185 -2.33 18.71 19.96
CA GLY A 185 -2.35 18.67 21.42
C GLY A 185 -2.83 17.34 22.03
N THR A 186 -3.00 16.28 21.23
CA THR A 186 -3.41 14.96 21.69
C THR A 186 -2.32 13.91 21.45
N GLN A 187 -2.41 12.75 22.14
CA GLN A 187 -1.49 11.62 21.94
C GLN A 187 -1.64 10.93 20.58
N ARG A 188 -2.71 11.21 19.83
CA ARG A 188 -2.97 10.62 18.51
C ARG A 188 -2.29 11.38 17.36
N LEU A 189 -1.61 12.49 17.65
CA LEU A 189 -1.05 13.39 16.65
C LEU A 189 -0.15 12.67 15.64
N ASP A 190 0.80 11.84 16.10
CA ASP A 190 1.79 11.18 15.23
C ASP A 190 1.14 10.26 14.18
N HIS A 191 0.07 9.53 14.57
CA HIS A 191 -0.67 8.66 13.64
C HIS A 191 -1.48 9.48 12.64
N VAL A 192 -2.23 10.47 13.12
CA VAL A 192 -3.11 11.28 12.28
C VAL A 192 -2.30 12.17 11.33
N GLN A 193 -1.14 12.66 11.76
CA GLN A 193 -0.22 13.42 10.90
C GLN A 193 0.32 12.57 9.75
N HIS A 194 0.63 11.30 10.03
CA HIS A 194 1.02 10.36 8.97
C HIS A 194 -0.12 10.14 7.97
N ASP A 195 -1.34 9.85 8.45
CA ASP A 195 -2.51 9.62 7.59
C ASP A 195 -2.82 10.83 6.71
N ALA A 196 -2.72 12.05 7.26
CA ALA A 196 -2.86 13.28 6.49
C ALA A 196 -1.76 13.42 5.43
N SER A 197 -0.50 13.11 5.75
CA SER A 197 0.62 13.13 4.80
C SER A 197 0.40 12.15 3.65
N VAL A 198 -0.06 10.93 3.95
CA VAL A 198 -0.38 9.91 2.94
C VAL A 198 -1.53 10.38 2.04
N ALA A 199 -2.59 10.96 2.60
CA ALA A 199 -3.72 11.46 1.82
C ALA A 199 -3.32 12.61 0.89
N VAL A 200 -2.48 13.53 1.36
CA VAL A 200 -1.93 14.62 0.53
C VAL A 200 -1.05 14.07 -0.59
N ALA A 201 -0.16 13.12 -0.29
CA ALA A 201 0.70 12.49 -1.29
C ALA A 201 -0.12 11.72 -2.35
N GLU A 202 -1.16 11.00 -1.93
CA GLU A 202 -2.05 10.27 -2.83
C GLU A 202 -2.86 11.21 -3.71
N ALA A 203 -3.37 12.33 -3.18
CA ALA A 203 -4.07 13.33 -3.97
C ALA A 203 -3.16 13.93 -5.06
N TRP A 204 -1.90 14.23 -4.72
CA TRP A 204 -0.90 14.65 -5.72
C TRP A 204 -0.66 13.57 -6.77
N ARG A 205 -0.49 12.32 -6.35
CA ARG A 205 -0.29 11.19 -7.27
C ARG A 205 -1.45 11.06 -8.27
N ILE A 206 -2.69 11.12 -7.79
CA ILE A 206 -3.88 11.02 -8.64
C ILE A 206 -3.97 12.19 -9.62
N MET A 207 -3.69 13.41 -9.17
CA MET A 207 -3.69 14.59 -10.04
C MET A 207 -2.62 14.52 -11.13
N LEU A 208 -1.41 14.05 -10.79
CA LEU A 208 -0.32 13.86 -11.75
C LEU A 208 -0.66 12.78 -12.80
N LEU A 209 -1.26 11.65 -12.36
CA LEU A 209 -1.73 10.60 -13.27
C LEU A 209 -2.82 11.09 -14.24
N ALA A 210 -3.66 12.04 -13.81
CA ALA A 210 -4.66 12.66 -14.65
C ALA A 210 -4.05 13.54 -15.75
N GLN A 211 -2.92 14.20 -15.45
CA GLN A 211 -2.28 15.17 -16.34
C GLN A 211 -1.47 14.53 -17.48
N ALA A 212 -0.96 13.33 -17.29
CA ALA A 212 -0.10 12.65 -18.26
C ALA A 212 -0.75 12.43 -19.65
N ARG A 213 -2.05 12.73 -19.84
CA ARG A 213 -2.82 12.39 -21.03
C ARG A 213 -3.84 13.43 -21.48
N GLY A 214 -3.41 14.65 -21.72
CA GLY A 214 -4.24 15.63 -22.47
C GLY A 214 -5.30 16.40 -21.67
N TYR A 215 -5.47 16.14 -20.37
CA TYR A 215 -6.40 16.88 -19.50
C TYR A 215 -5.76 18.12 -18.83
N ARG A 216 -4.62 18.57 -19.35
CA ARG A 216 -3.80 19.63 -18.71
C ARG A 216 -4.55 20.95 -18.52
N ASP A 217 -5.40 21.35 -19.44
CA ASP A 217 -5.84 22.75 -19.57
C ASP A 217 -7.32 23.00 -19.34
N THR A 218 -8.04 22.10 -18.68
CA THR A 218 -9.44 22.36 -18.38
C THR A 218 -9.57 23.20 -17.10
N PRO A 219 -10.52 24.16 -17.06
CA PRO A 219 -10.76 25.01 -15.89
C PRO A 219 -10.97 24.23 -14.58
N LYS A 220 -11.68 23.08 -14.67
CA LYS A 220 -11.89 22.17 -13.53
C LYS A 220 -10.60 21.57 -12.99
N ALA A 221 -9.67 21.20 -13.88
CA ALA A 221 -8.36 20.67 -13.46
C ALA A 221 -7.52 21.75 -12.79
N ALA A 222 -7.56 22.98 -13.31
CA ALA A 222 -6.88 24.13 -12.72
C ALA A 222 -7.38 24.41 -11.30
N ARG A 223 -8.71 24.38 -11.08
CA ARG A 223 -9.31 24.55 -9.75
C ARG A 223 -8.87 23.46 -8.79
N LEU A 224 -8.91 22.18 -9.18
CA LEU A 224 -8.47 21.09 -8.31
C LEU A 224 -6.98 21.18 -7.95
N ARG A 225 -6.14 21.63 -8.90
CA ARG A 225 -4.72 21.89 -8.62
C ARG A 225 -4.52 23.01 -7.62
N ALA A 226 -5.27 24.10 -7.76
CA ALA A 226 -5.24 25.21 -6.81
C ALA A 226 -5.65 24.74 -5.40
N LEU A 227 -6.72 23.97 -5.28
CA LEU A 227 -7.17 23.40 -4.00
C LEU A 227 -6.12 22.45 -3.40
N LEU A 228 -5.50 21.61 -4.21
CA LEU A 228 -4.47 20.67 -3.75
C LEU A 228 -3.19 21.39 -3.26
N ARG A 229 -2.84 22.54 -3.84
CA ARG A 229 -1.79 23.41 -3.28
C ARG A 229 -2.15 23.89 -1.89
N TRP A 230 -3.37 24.41 -1.72
CA TRP A 230 -3.84 24.86 -0.41
C TRP A 230 -3.88 23.73 0.60
N VAL A 231 -4.32 22.51 0.21
CA VAL A 231 -4.20 21.31 1.06
C VAL A 231 -2.76 21.13 1.55
N SER A 232 -1.79 21.23 0.64
CA SER A 232 -0.37 21.07 1.00
C SER A 232 0.12 22.18 1.94
N ASP A 233 -0.27 23.43 1.67
CA ASP A 233 0.16 24.58 2.47
C ASP A 233 -0.52 24.58 3.86
N ILE A 234 -1.78 24.15 3.94
CA ILE A 234 -2.50 23.97 5.22
C ILE A 234 -1.88 22.81 6.01
N HIS A 235 -1.56 21.68 5.36
CA HIS A 235 -0.89 20.57 6.03
C HIS A 235 0.43 20.99 6.68
N LEU A 236 1.23 21.80 6.00
CA LEU A 236 2.48 22.32 6.55
C LEU A 236 2.21 23.26 7.73
N ALA A 237 1.25 24.21 7.59
CA ALA A 237 0.88 25.11 8.69
C ALA A 237 0.32 24.36 9.90
N ALA A 238 -0.49 23.32 9.67
CA ALA A 238 -0.99 22.46 10.76
C ALA A 238 0.14 21.73 11.47
N THR A 239 1.16 21.28 10.72
CA THR A 239 2.37 20.68 11.29
C THR A 239 3.12 21.69 12.16
N ASP A 240 3.31 22.92 11.69
CA ASP A 240 3.97 23.98 12.47
C ASP A 240 3.20 24.28 13.77
N VAL A 241 1.88 24.41 13.69
CA VAL A 241 1.02 24.62 14.87
C VAL A 241 1.12 23.43 15.82
N SER A 242 1.11 22.21 15.31
CA SER A 242 1.22 20.99 16.13
C SER A 242 2.53 20.91 16.91
N MET A 243 3.59 21.42 16.32
CA MET A 243 4.91 21.50 16.97
C MET A 243 4.98 22.64 18.01
N ALA A 244 4.18 23.72 17.84
CA ALA A 244 4.17 24.90 18.69
C ALA A 244 3.25 24.76 19.90
N ARG A 245 2.22 23.96 19.77
CA ARG A 245 1.08 23.97 20.69
C ARG A 245 0.89 22.62 21.34
N THR A 246 0.73 22.63 22.64
CA THR A 246 0.42 21.42 23.44
C THR A 246 -1.07 21.33 23.81
N SER A 247 -1.85 22.38 23.55
CA SER A 247 -3.31 22.41 23.79
C SER A 247 -4.07 22.19 22.47
N PRO A 248 -5.27 21.60 22.52
CA PRO A 248 -6.11 21.41 21.33
C PRO A 248 -6.44 22.72 20.61
N LEU A 249 -6.61 22.63 19.28
CA LEU A 249 -7.12 23.74 18.47
C LEU A 249 -8.65 23.87 18.63
N PRO A 250 -9.22 25.06 18.39
CA PRO A 250 -10.66 25.23 18.28
C PRO A 250 -11.27 24.31 17.21
N GLU A 251 -12.41 23.67 17.53
CA GLU A 251 -13.10 22.72 16.63
C GLU A 251 -13.57 23.40 15.33
N GLU A 252 -13.78 24.72 15.36
CA GLU A 252 -14.16 25.54 14.21
C GLU A 252 -13.14 25.41 13.07
N ALA A 253 -11.85 25.35 13.38
CA ALA A 253 -10.80 25.20 12.39
C ALA A 253 -10.88 23.82 11.68
N ALA A 254 -11.18 22.78 12.43
CA ALA A 254 -11.36 21.44 11.88
C ALA A 254 -12.64 21.33 11.05
N ARG A 255 -13.76 21.85 11.54
CA ARG A 255 -15.02 21.92 10.79
C ARG A 255 -14.89 22.72 9.50
N PHE A 256 -14.08 23.77 9.51
CA PHE A 256 -13.78 24.55 8.31
C PHE A 256 -13.04 23.71 7.24
N ALA A 257 -12.09 22.88 7.65
CA ALA A 257 -11.40 21.96 6.75
C ALA A 257 -12.36 20.89 6.19
N ASP A 258 -13.28 20.35 7.00
CA ASP A 258 -14.31 19.41 6.53
C ASP A 258 -15.28 20.08 5.53
N ALA A 259 -15.67 21.32 5.75
CA ALA A 259 -16.49 22.09 4.81
C ALA A 259 -15.75 22.34 3.48
N LEU A 260 -14.42 22.55 3.51
CA LEU A 260 -13.61 22.59 2.30
C LEU A 260 -13.60 21.25 1.55
N ALA A 261 -13.62 20.12 2.25
CA ALA A 261 -13.74 18.80 1.62
C ALA A 261 -15.05 18.65 0.83
N GLU A 262 -16.18 19.13 1.38
CA GLU A 262 -17.47 19.16 0.66
C GLU A 262 -17.44 20.10 -0.54
N ALA A 263 -16.79 21.24 -0.40
CA ALA A 263 -16.67 22.25 -1.44
C ALA A 263 -15.88 21.78 -2.68
N VAL A 264 -15.04 20.75 -2.56
CA VAL A 264 -14.32 20.19 -3.71
C VAL A 264 -15.28 19.74 -4.82
N ALA A 265 -16.34 19.02 -4.44
CA ALA A 265 -17.34 18.53 -5.39
C ALA A 265 -18.45 19.56 -5.65
N ARG A 266 -18.73 20.43 -4.69
CA ARG A 266 -19.84 21.41 -4.69
C ARG A 266 -19.36 22.78 -4.29
N PRO A 267 -18.88 23.60 -5.25
CA PRO A 267 -18.30 24.93 -4.99
C PRO A 267 -19.21 25.87 -4.20
N GLU A 268 -20.52 25.72 -4.41
CA GLU A 268 -21.56 26.51 -3.72
C GLU A 268 -21.62 26.28 -2.20
N ARG A 269 -21.05 25.18 -1.72
CA ARG A 269 -20.93 24.83 -0.30
C ARG A 269 -19.63 25.28 0.36
N ALA A 270 -18.82 26.06 -0.35
CA ALA A 270 -17.56 26.53 0.20
C ALA A 270 -17.81 27.40 1.44
N PRO A 271 -17.07 27.18 2.54
CA PRO A 271 -17.25 27.91 3.78
C PRO A 271 -16.94 29.40 3.57
N ASP A 272 -17.51 30.26 4.43
CA ASP A 272 -17.22 31.68 4.38
C ASP A 272 -15.73 31.92 4.74
N PRO A 273 -14.97 32.57 3.87
CA PRO A 273 -13.57 32.87 4.12
C PRO A 273 -13.33 33.67 5.42
N ASP A 274 -14.30 34.46 5.84
CA ASP A 274 -14.20 35.34 7.00
C ASP A 274 -14.71 34.67 8.30
N ALA A 275 -15.26 33.44 8.22
CA ALA A 275 -15.74 32.68 9.39
C ALA A 275 -14.64 32.39 10.44
N LEU A 276 -13.36 32.48 10.08
CA LEU A 276 -12.24 32.30 11.01
C LEU A 276 -11.71 33.64 11.58
N ASP A 277 -12.34 34.79 11.28
CA ASP A 277 -11.86 36.09 11.74
C ASP A 277 -11.95 36.24 13.26
N GLU A 278 -12.94 35.61 13.90
CA GLU A 278 -13.02 35.60 15.36
C GLU A 278 -11.86 34.85 16.01
N LEU A 279 -11.44 33.74 15.43
CA LEU A 279 -10.30 32.96 15.91
C LEU A 279 -8.96 33.71 15.70
N ARG A 280 -8.92 34.64 14.75
CA ARG A 280 -7.74 35.49 14.48
C ARG A 280 -7.63 36.69 15.41
N ARG A 281 -8.76 37.14 15.97
CA ARG A 281 -8.77 38.29 16.88
C ARG A 281 -7.94 37.98 18.13
N GLY A 282 -6.98 38.85 18.44
CA GLY A 282 -6.09 38.69 19.59
C GLY A 282 -4.83 37.82 19.34
N LEU A 283 -4.71 37.18 18.18
CA LEU A 283 -3.47 36.48 17.83
C LEU A 283 -2.43 37.44 17.24
N ARG A 284 -1.15 37.14 17.48
CA ARG A 284 -0.06 37.92 16.86
C ARG A 284 -0.06 37.69 15.34
N PRO A 285 0.13 38.75 14.50
CA PRO A 285 0.03 38.65 13.03
C PRO A 285 0.93 37.58 12.39
N ARG A 286 2.05 37.24 13.03
CA ARG A 286 3.02 36.24 12.55
C ARG A 286 2.97 34.91 13.33
N SER A 287 1.96 34.71 14.19
CA SER A 287 1.82 33.43 14.90
C SER A 287 1.49 32.30 13.92
N TRP A 288 1.85 31.07 14.29
CA TRP A 288 1.57 29.89 13.48
C TRP A 288 0.06 29.65 13.27
N GLU A 289 -0.73 29.93 14.29
CA GLU A 289 -2.18 29.86 14.20
C GLU A 289 -2.76 30.89 13.20
N THR A 290 -2.28 32.13 13.24
CA THR A 290 -2.70 33.15 12.27
C THR A 290 -2.37 32.72 10.83
N GLN A 291 -1.19 32.14 10.62
CA GLN A 291 -0.81 31.64 9.30
C GLN A 291 -1.72 30.48 8.85
N LEU A 292 -2.04 29.54 9.76
CA LEU A 292 -2.96 28.43 9.49
C LEU A 292 -4.35 28.94 9.07
N TYR A 293 -4.94 29.85 9.88
CA TYR A 293 -6.28 30.38 9.59
C TYR A 293 -6.31 31.20 8.30
N ASN A 294 -5.25 31.96 8.02
CA ASN A 294 -5.12 32.67 6.74
C ASN A 294 -5.07 31.73 5.54
N ARG A 295 -4.38 30.58 5.65
CA ARG A 295 -4.31 29.58 4.58
C ARG A 295 -5.65 28.88 4.38
N LEU A 296 -6.36 28.55 5.45
CA LEU A 296 -7.73 28.01 5.39
C LEU A 296 -8.68 28.99 4.69
N SER A 297 -8.67 30.27 5.08
CA SER A 297 -9.47 31.33 4.47
C SER A 297 -9.16 31.52 2.98
N ARG A 298 -7.89 31.52 2.60
CA ARG A 298 -7.46 31.60 1.18
C ARG A 298 -7.90 30.36 0.39
N ALA A 299 -7.89 29.18 0.98
CA ALA A 299 -8.40 27.95 0.36
C ALA A 299 -9.92 28.05 0.09
N ALA A 300 -10.69 28.65 1.02
CA ALA A 300 -12.12 28.90 0.82
C ALA A 300 -12.36 29.89 -0.33
N LYS A 301 -11.58 30.98 -0.40
CA LYS A 301 -11.61 31.91 -1.55
C LYS A 301 -11.32 31.21 -2.88
N ALA A 302 -10.33 30.31 -2.89
CA ALA A 302 -10.01 29.51 -4.08
C ALA A 302 -11.12 28.53 -4.45
N ALA A 303 -11.81 27.96 -3.44
CA ALA A 303 -12.93 27.03 -3.65
C ALA A 303 -14.17 27.73 -4.25
N ARG A 304 -14.41 28.97 -3.91
CA ARG A 304 -15.54 29.81 -4.40
C ARG A 304 -15.31 30.40 -5.79
N ARG A 305 -14.05 30.56 -6.22
CA ARG A 305 -13.72 31.17 -7.52
C ARG A 305 -14.22 30.35 -8.68
N ASN A 306 -14.72 31.06 -9.71
CA ASN A 306 -15.11 30.46 -10.97
C ASN A 306 -13.91 29.78 -11.63
N GLU A 307 -14.19 28.73 -12.40
CA GLU A 307 -13.21 27.88 -13.07
C GLU A 307 -12.23 28.66 -13.97
N HIS A 308 -12.64 29.81 -14.52
CA HIS A 308 -11.85 30.66 -15.41
C HIS A 308 -10.81 31.52 -14.68
N GLU A 309 -11.14 32.03 -13.49
CA GLU A 309 -10.21 32.88 -12.70
C GLU A 309 -8.99 32.13 -12.15
N ASN A 310 -9.07 30.81 -12.04
CA ASN A 310 -7.97 29.97 -11.61
C ASN A 310 -6.96 29.64 -12.73
N ARG A 311 -7.30 29.95 -14.00
CA ARG A 311 -6.46 29.66 -15.17
C ARG A 311 -5.28 30.63 -15.31
N ASP A 312 -5.46 31.90 -14.96
CA ASP A 312 -4.49 32.97 -15.20
C ASP A 312 -3.33 33.04 -14.19
N ARG A 313 -3.43 32.31 -13.07
CA ARG A 313 -2.35 32.26 -12.08
C ARG A 313 -1.40 31.10 -12.33
N GLY A 314 -0.87 31.05 -13.55
CA GLY A 314 0.35 30.37 -13.97
C GLY A 314 0.77 29.21 -13.08
N LEU A 315 -0.03 28.14 -13.07
CA LEU A 315 0.40 26.88 -12.52
C LEU A 315 1.32 26.24 -13.53
N GLU A 316 2.53 26.78 -13.68
CA GLU A 316 3.63 25.99 -14.20
C GLU A 316 3.65 24.70 -13.39
N LEU A 317 3.06 23.68 -13.97
CA LEU A 317 3.28 22.33 -13.52
C LEU A 317 4.73 22.06 -13.86
N TYR A 318 5.54 22.15 -12.83
CA TYR A 318 6.91 21.69 -12.91
C TYR A 318 6.88 20.30 -13.54
N ASP A 319 7.75 20.09 -14.50
CA ASP A 319 7.85 18.83 -15.26
C ASP A 319 8.12 17.68 -14.28
N THR A 320 7.04 17.18 -13.70
CA THR A 320 7.05 16.04 -12.81
C THR A 320 6.85 14.82 -13.67
N SER A 321 7.89 14.47 -14.42
CA SER A 321 7.95 13.19 -15.09
C SER A 321 7.84 12.10 -14.01
N PHE A 322 6.71 11.38 -14.00
CA PHE A 322 6.70 10.07 -13.34
C PHE A 322 7.88 9.28 -13.88
N PRO A 323 8.58 8.51 -13.03
CA PRO A 323 9.55 7.57 -13.55
C PRO A 323 8.83 6.75 -14.63
N SER A 324 9.41 6.71 -15.82
CA SER A 324 8.82 5.93 -16.92
C SER A 324 8.63 4.48 -16.45
N VAL A 325 7.64 3.80 -16.98
CA VAL A 325 7.41 2.37 -16.67
C VAL A 325 8.72 1.59 -16.80
N GLY A 326 9.51 1.87 -17.85
CA GLY A 326 10.81 1.27 -18.05
C GLY A 326 11.80 1.55 -16.91
N ASN A 327 11.86 2.79 -16.42
CA ASN A 327 12.73 3.14 -15.29
C ASN A 327 12.28 2.45 -13.98
N SER A 328 10.96 2.34 -13.75
CA SER A 328 10.42 1.62 -12.59
C SER A 328 10.75 0.13 -12.65
N LEU A 329 10.62 -0.50 -13.82
CA LEU A 329 10.99 -1.89 -14.02
C LEU A 329 12.51 -2.09 -13.88
N ARG A 330 13.34 -1.22 -14.46
CA ARG A 330 14.80 -1.31 -14.37
C ARG A 330 15.29 -1.13 -12.93
N SER A 331 14.76 -0.15 -12.20
CA SER A 331 15.12 0.08 -10.80
C SER A 331 14.67 -1.07 -9.89
N SER A 332 13.56 -1.75 -10.21
CA SER A 332 13.09 -2.92 -9.46
C SER A 332 14.00 -4.15 -9.58
N LEU A 333 14.82 -4.22 -10.63
CA LEU A 333 15.80 -5.30 -10.87
C LEU A 333 17.16 -5.01 -10.21
N SER A 334 17.40 -3.80 -9.69
CA SER A 334 18.65 -3.47 -9.02
C SER A 334 18.93 -4.38 -7.82
N ARG A 335 20.22 -4.55 -7.46
CA ARG A 335 20.60 -5.37 -6.29
C ARG A 335 20.07 -4.82 -4.97
N GLU A 336 19.80 -3.54 -4.92
CA GLU A 336 19.26 -2.83 -3.75
C GLU A 336 17.74 -2.94 -3.64
N SER A 337 17.03 -3.41 -4.66
CA SER A 337 15.58 -3.54 -4.67
C SER A 337 15.10 -4.71 -3.80
N LEU A 338 14.08 -4.46 -2.94
CA LEU A 338 13.35 -5.52 -2.21
C LEU A 338 12.40 -6.31 -3.09
N ILE A 339 12.06 -5.78 -4.26
CA ILE A 339 11.08 -6.39 -5.16
C ILE A 339 11.61 -7.72 -5.68
N ARG A 340 12.89 -7.75 -6.07
CA ARG A 340 13.55 -8.95 -6.60
C ARG A 340 13.52 -10.14 -5.62
N PRO A 341 14.02 -10.02 -4.36
CA PRO A 341 13.98 -11.15 -3.43
C PRO A 341 12.55 -11.56 -3.06
N THR A 342 11.59 -10.61 -3.01
CA THR A 342 10.19 -10.91 -2.74
C THR A 342 9.56 -11.70 -3.88
N ALA A 343 9.79 -11.32 -5.13
CA ALA A 343 9.31 -12.03 -6.31
C ALA A 343 9.90 -13.44 -6.40
N LEU A 344 11.21 -13.59 -6.15
CA LEU A 344 11.89 -14.88 -6.18
C LEU A 344 11.39 -15.80 -5.03
N ARG A 345 11.19 -15.26 -3.82
CA ARG A 345 10.56 -15.97 -2.70
C ARG A 345 9.20 -16.51 -3.10
N MET A 346 8.37 -15.65 -3.71
CA MET A 346 7.03 -16.05 -4.16
C MET A 346 7.12 -17.17 -5.19
N ALA A 347 7.97 -17.03 -6.23
CA ALA A 347 8.14 -18.03 -7.28
C ALA A 347 8.56 -19.40 -6.72
N ILE A 348 9.61 -19.41 -5.90
CA ILE A 348 10.17 -20.65 -5.33
C ILE A 348 9.16 -21.31 -4.39
N THR A 349 8.55 -20.57 -3.48
CA THR A 349 7.60 -21.16 -2.51
C THR A 349 6.37 -21.72 -3.21
N VAL A 350 5.84 -21.03 -4.21
CA VAL A 350 4.63 -21.47 -4.93
C VAL A 350 4.93 -22.69 -5.82
N ALA A 351 6.09 -22.71 -6.49
CA ALA A 351 6.52 -23.88 -7.27
C ALA A 351 6.73 -25.10 -6.37
N LEU A 352 7.48 -24.94 -5.26
CA LEU A 352 7.72 -26.04 -4.31
C LEU A 352 6.43 -26.53 -3.65
N ALA A 353 5.48 -25.64 -3.37
CA ALA A 353 4.18 -26.01 -2.85
C ALA A 353 3.39 -26.91 -3.83
N GLY A 354 3.41 -26.56 -5.13
CA GLY A 354 2.82 -27.39 -6.18
C GLY A 354 3.53 -28.73 -6.37
N VAL A 355 4.87 -28.72 -6.41
CA VAL A 355 5.71 -29.93 -6.50
C VAL A 355 5.47 -30.85 -5.30
N LEU A 356 5.35 -30.32 -4.08
CA LEU A 356 5.03 -31.09 -2.89
C LEU A 356 3.66 -31.78 -3.02
N GLY A 357 2.65 -31.05 -3.50
CA GLY A 357 1.32 -31.63 -3.74
C GLY A 357 1.38 -32.81 -4.71
N LEU A 358 2.10 -32.68 -5.81
CA LEU A 358 2.31 -33.77 -6.78
C LEU A 358 3.05 -34.96 -6.16
N ALA A 359 4.11 -34.70 -5.40
CA ALA A 359 4.88 -35.75 -4.74
C ALA A 359 4.05 -36.52 -3.69
N LEU A 360 3.04 -35.88 -3.12
CA LEU A 360 2.07 -36.51 -2.21
C LEU A 360 0.91 -37.19 -2.95
N GLY A 361 0.92 -37.27 -4.28
CA GLY A 361 -0.11 -37.88 -5.10
C GLY A 361 -1.44 -37.11 -5.13
N MET A 362 -1.39 -35.79 -4.96
CA MET A 362 -2.61 -34.96 -4.96
C MET A 362 -2.95 -34.50 -6.39
N ASP A 363 -4.09 -34.89 -6.90
CA ASP A 363 -4.55 -34.54 -8.25
C ASP A 363 -4.79 -33.03 -8.41
N ARG A 364 -4.99 -32.30 -7.31
CA ARG A 364 -5.33 -30.86 -7.31
C ARG A 364 -4.27 -29.99 -6.68
N PHE A 365 -3.01 -30.32 -6.88
CA PHE A 365 -1.83 -29.61 -6.35
C PHE A 365 -1.86 -28.09 -6.56
N TYR A 366 -2.53 -27.60 -7.59
CA TYR A 366 -2.64 -26.18 -7.92
C TYR A 366 -3.32 -25.34 -6.83
N TRP A 367 -4.22 -25.94 -6.01
CA TRP A 367 -4.81 -25.24 -4.87
C TRP A 367 -3.81 -24.95 -3.75
N ILE A 368 -2.83 -25.83 -3.56
CA ILE A 368 -1.73 -25.61 -2.61
C ILE A 368 -0.94 -24.36 -3.04
N SER A 369 -0.61 -24.26 -4.32
CA SER A 369 0.07 -23.10 -4.91
C SER A 369 -0.71 -21.80 -4.76
N ILE A 370 -2.02 -21.81 -5.02
CA ILE A 370 -2.92 -20.66 -4.84
C ILE A 370 -2.95 -20.23 -3.37
N THR A 371 -3.06 -21.19 -2.45
CA THR A 371 -3.10 -20.90 -1.00
C THR A 371 -1.77 -20.34 -0.50
N ALA A 372 -0.64 -20.92 -0.91
CA ALA A 372 0.69 -20.40 -0.59
C ALA A 372 0.86 -18.97 -1.08
N THR A 373 0.40 -18.64 -2.30
CA THR A 373 0.40 -17.28 -2.85
C THR A 373 -0.41 -16.31 -1.98
N ALA A 374 -1.63 -16.69 -1.59
CA ALA A 374 -2.50 -15.85 -0.77
C ALA A 374 -1.91 -15.54 0.61
N VAL A 375 -1.25 -16.52 1.22
CA VAL A 375 -0.61 -16.42 2.53
C VAL A 375 0.65 -15.54 2.46
N LEU A 376 1.51 -15.73 1.46
CA LEU A 376 2.77 -14.99 1.30
C LEU A 376 2.58 -13.49 1.01
N GLN A 377 1.41 -13.04 0.61
CA GLN A 377 1.10 -11.61 0.46
C GLN A 377 1.05 -10.85 1.79
N GLY A 378 1.28 -11.50 2.92
CA GLY A 378 1.24 -10.90 4.26
C GLY A 378 2.22 -9.74 4.48
N GLY A 379 3.25 -9.60 3.67
CA GLY A 379 4.25 -8.53 3.78
C GLY A 379 5.25 -8.74 4.93
N ASN A 380 4.83 -9.30 6.06
CA ASN A 380 5.68 -9.68 7.19
C ASN A 380 5.17 -10.97 7.86
N VAL A 381 5.97 -11.54 8.77
CA VAL A 381 5.67 -12.84 9.39
C VAL A 381 4.38 -12.82 10.19
N VAL A 382 4.11 -11.78 10.99
CA VAL A 382 2.88 -11.67 11.80
C VAL A 382 1.65 -11.60 10.91
N LEU A 383 1.68 -10.78 9.88
CA LEU A 383 0.58 -10.70 8.90
C LEU A 383 0.42 -12.01 8.13
N THR A 384 1.51 -12.72 7.84
CA THR A 384 1.48 -14.01 7.17
C THR A 384 0.80 -15.07 8.05
N VAL A 385 1.15 -15.15 9.35
CA VAL A 385 0.50 -16.05 10.32
C VAL A 385 -0.99 -15.74 10.47
N ASN A 386 -1.33 -14.44 10.64
CA ASN A 386 -2.74 -14.02 10.73
C ASN A 386 -3.52 -14.41 9.47
N ARG A 387 -2.94 -14.19 8.29
CA ARG A 387 -3.56 -14.57 7.01
C ARG A 387 -3.70 -16.09 6.85
N SER A 388 -2.69 -16.87 7.28
CA SER A 388 -2.76 -18.32 7.27
C SER A 388 -3.96 -18.81 8.11
N THR A 389 -4.11 -18.29 9.32
CA THR A 389 -5.22 -18.65 10.21
C THR A 389 -6.57 -18.21 9.63
N GLN A 390 -6.67 -16.96 9.15
CA GLN A 390 -7.89 -16.44 8.51
C GLN A 390 -8.24 -17.24 7.26
N ARG A 391 -7.23 -17.65 6.47
CA ARG A 391 -7.40 -18.47 5.27
C ARG A 391 -7.92 -19.88 5.64
N ALA A 392 -7.31 -20.54 6.61
CA ALA A 392 -7.70 -21.87 7.04
C ALA A 392 -9.13 -21.90 7.57
N LEU A 393 -9.45 -21.04 8.54
CA LEU A 393 -10.79 -20.97 9.13
C LEU A 393 -11.85 -20.52 8.11
N GLY A 394 -11.53 -19.53 7.28
CA GLY A 394 -12.44 -19.02 6.25
C GLY A 394 -12.71 -20.07 5.17
N THR A 395 -11.68 -20.85 4.78
CA THR A 395 -11.85 -21.94 3.81
C THR A 395 -12.72 -23.06 4.38
N LEU A 396 -12.52 -23.47 5.66
CA LEU A 396 -13.36 -24.49 6.30
C LEU A 396 -14.84 -24.12 6.23
N LEU A 397 -15.21 -22.93 6.67
CA LEU A 397 -16.60 -22.45 6.58
C LEU A 397 -17.07 -22.33 5.12
N GLY A 398 -16.23 -21.80 4.25
CA GLY A 398 -16.55 -21.63 2.84
C GLY A 398 -16.75 -22.96 2.10
N VAL A 399 -16.02 -24.03 2.47
CA VAL A 399 -16.20 -25.38 1.94
C VAL A 399 -17.57 -25.93 2.35
N VAL A 400 -17.99 -25.75 3.60
CA VAL A 400 -19.32 -26.19 4.06
C VAL A 400 -20.41 -25.49 3.24
N ILE A 401 -20.32 -24.18 3.03
CA ILE A 401 -21.28 -23.42 2.24
C ILE A 401 -21.27 -23.86 0.77
N GLY A 402 -20.09 -24.01 0.16
CA GLY A 402 -19.95 -24.36 -1.24
C GLY A 402 -20.35 -25.81 -1.53
N ALA A 403 -19.96 -26.74 -0.68
CA ALA A 403 -20.40 -28.16 -0.77
C ALA A 403 -21.91 -28.28 -0.58
N GLY A 404 -22.49 -27.58 0.41
CA GLY A 404 -23.93 -27.52 0.59
C GLY A 404 -24.67 -26.98 -0.64
N ALA A 405 -24.14 -25.96 -1.31
CA ALA A 405 -24.73 -25.46 -2.55
C ALA A 405 -24.63 -26.48 -3.70
N LEU A 406 -23.51 -27.22 -3.82
CA LEU A 406 -23.33 -28.23 -4.87
C LEU A 406 -24.17 -29.49 -4.66
N LEU A 407 -24.48 -29.86 -3.40
CA LEU A 407 -25.36 -31.00 -3.08
C LEU A 407 -26.83 -30.77 -3.49
N LEU A 408 -27.23 -29.53 -3.75
CA LEU A 408 -28.59 -29.17 -4.16
C LEU A 408 -28.85 -29.42 -5.66
N ASP A 409 -27.86 -29.91 -6.40
CA ASP A 409 -27.92 -30.17 -7.86
C ASP A 409 -28.54 -29.02 -8.65
N LEU A 410 -27.97 -27.84 -8.44
CA LEU A 410 -28.46 -26.57 -8.98
C LEU A 410 -28.21 -26.48 -10.48
N GLY A 411 -29.19 -26.00 -11.24
CA GLY A 411 -29.02 -25.67 -12.65
C GLY A 411 -27.97 -24.59 -12.88
N LEU A 412 -27.37 -24.60 -14.08
CA LEU A 412 -26.25 -23.70 -14.46
C LEU A 412 -26.55 -22.22 -14.17
N ALA A 413 -27.75 -21.73 -14.44
CA ALA A 413 -28.14 -20.35 -14.19
C ALA A 413 -28.04 -19.98 -12.70
N THR A 414 -28.44 -20.88 -11.82
CA THR A 414 -28.32 -20.69 -10.35
C THR A 414 -26.86 -20.71 -9.91
N ILE A 415 -26.03 -21.59 -10.47
CA ILE A 415 -24.59 -21.64 -10.21
C ILE A 415 -23.93 -20.31 -10.60
N ILE A 416 -24.26 -19.76 -11.78
CA ILE A 416 -23.78 -18.45 -12.25
C ILE A 416 -24.21 -17.35 -11.27
N GLY A 417 -25.48 -17.32 -10.88
CA GLY A 417 -26.03 -16.34 -9.93
C GLY A 417 -25.34 -16.40 -8.57
N LEU A 418 -25.16 -17.60 -8.01
CA LEU A 418 -24.45 -17.81 -6.74
C LEU A 418 -22.97 -17.44 -6.83
N ALA A 419 -22.28 -17.82 -7.90
CA ALA A 419 -20.87 -17.45 -8.10
C ALA A 419 -20.71 -15.92 -8.17
N ALA A 420 -21.59 -15.23 -8.90
CA ALA A 420 -21.61 -13.78 -8.98
C ALA A 420 -21.91 -13.12 -7.61
N LEU A 421 -22.88 -13.63 -6.89
CA LEU A 421 -23.25 -13.16 -5.55
C LEU A 421 -22.07 -13.31 -4.57
N PHE A 422 -21.49 -14.50 -4.49
CA PHE A 422 -20.32 -14.75 -3.64
C PHE A 422 -19.14 -13.89 -4.00
N GLN A 423 -18.86 -13.68 -5.28
CA GLN A 423 -17.80 -12.80 -5.74
C GLN A 423 -18.04 -11.35 -5.30
N GLY A 424 -19.26 -10.84 -5.45
CA GLY A 424 -19.62 -9.49 -5.02
C GLY A 424 -19.49 -9.29 -3.51
N LEU A 425 -20.06 -10.23 -2.72
CA LEU A 425 -20.00 -10.19 -1.26
C LEU A 425 -18.57 -10.36 -0.74
N ALA A 426 -17.76 -11.19 -1.41
CA ALA A 426 -16.35 -11.36 -1.07
C ALA A 426 -15.58 -10.03 -1.23
N GLN A 427 -15.77 -9.31 -2.34
CA GLN A 427 -15.11 -8.02 -2.55
C GLN A 427 -15.63 -6.93 -1.59
N PHE A 428 -16.90 -7.00 -1.22
CA PHE A 428 -17.49 -6.12 -0.21
C PHE A 428 -16.81 -6.26 1.16
N THR A 429 -16.54 -7.51 1.60
CA THR A 429 -16.00 -7.80 2.93
C THR A 429 -14.48 -7.80 3.02
N LEU A 430 -13.79 -8.14 1.92
CA LEU A 430 -12.33 -8.32 1.85
C LEU A 430 -11.55 -7.04 2.23
N THR A 431 -12.14 -5.87 2.00
CA THR A 431 -11.54 -4.57 2.37
C THR A 431 -11.44 -4.36 3.87
N ARG A 432 -12.28 -5.04 4.65
CA ARG A 432 -12.34 -4.93 6.11
C ARG A 432 -11.70 -6.10 6.85
N ASN A 433 -11.90 -7.31 6.35
CA ASN A 433 -11.29 -8.48 6.98
C ASN A 433 -11.12 -9.62 5.96
N PHE A 434 -9.92 -10.17 5.91
CA PHE A 434 -9.56 -11.26 5.00
C PHE A 434 -10.31 -12.57 5.30
N PHE A 435 -10.67 -12.84 6.56
CA PHE A 435 -11.44 -14.01 6.96
C PHE A 435 -12.79 -14.07 6.23
N TYR A 436 -13.63 -13.04 6.36
CA TYR A 436 -14.95 -12.99 5.72
C TYR A 436 -14.87 -13.05 4.20
N GLY A 437 -13.87 -12.37 3.62
CA GLY A 437 -13.60 -12.47 2.18
C GLY A 437 -13.29 -13.91 1.76
N THR A 438 -12.50 -14.65 2.56
CA THR A 438 -12.15 -16.04 2.28
C THR A 438 -13.35 -16.98 2.41
N VAL A 439 -14.22 -16.78 3.41
CA VAL A 439 -15.49 -17.55 3.57
C VAL A 439 -16.33 -17.48 2.30
N LEU A 440 -16.35 -16.35 1.62
CA LEU A 440 -17.17 -16.11 0.42
C LEU A 440 -16.45 -16.47 -0.90
N ILE A 441 -15.14 -16.26 -0.98
CA ILE A 441 -14.35 -16.65 -2.17
C ILE A 441 -14.32 -18.18 -2.34
N THR A 442 -14.32 -18.93 -1.24
CA THR A 442 -14.21 -20.40 -1.30
C THR A 442 -15.39 -21.06 -2.00
N PRO A 443 -16.67 -20.79 -1.64
CA PRO A 443 -17.81 -21.36 -2.37
C PRO A 443 -17.85 -20.91 -3.83
N MET A 444 -17.53 -19.64 -4.15
CA MET A 444 -17.41 -19.18 -5.53
C MET A 444 -16.39 -20.00 -6.31
N ALA A 445 -15.20 -20.23 -5.73
CA ALA A 445 -14.16 -21.00 -6.38
C ALA A 445 -14.51 -22.49 -6.54
N LEU A 446 -15.28 -23.07 -5.60
CA LEU A 446 -15.81 -24.45 -5.70
C LEU A 446 -16.82 -24.56 -6.84
N LEU A 447 -17.76 -23.63 -6.95
CA LEU A 447 -18.74 -23.58 -8.03
C LEU A 447 -18.06 -23.48 -9.42
N LEU A 448 -17.08 -22.59 -9.57
CA LEU A 448 -16.30 -22.47 -10.81
C LEU A 448 -15.48 -23.73 -11.11
N ALA A 449 -14.82 -24.33 -10.11
CA ALA A 449 -14.03 -25.52 -10.31
C ALA A 449 -14.89 -26.74 -10.67
N HIS A 450 -16.07 -26.89 -10.07
CA HIS A 450 -17.02 -27.93 -10.40
C HIS A 450 -17.57 -27.76 -11.83
N THR A 451 -17.84 -26.53 -12.27
CA THR A 451 -18.30 -26.25 -13.64
C THR A 451 -17.20 -26.48 -14.67
N ALA A 452 -15.93 -26.14 -14.33
CA ALA A 452 -14.78 -26.36 -15.22
C ALA A 452 -14.52 -27.86 -15.43
N ALA A 453 -14.56 -28.65 -14.37
CA ALA A 453 -14.40 -30.11 -14.40
C ALA A 453 -15.25 -30.71 -13.27
N PRO A 454 -16.38 -31.38 -13.60
CA PRO A 454 -17.26 -31.99 -12.62
C PRO A 454 -16.54 -33.09 -11.80
N PHE A 455 -16.68 -33.03 -10.50
CA PHE A 455 -16.10 -33.98 -9.56
C PHE A 455 -17.09 -34.30 -8.43
N PRO A 456 -16.96 -35.45 -7.73
CA PRO A 456 -17.70 -35.70 -6.51
C PRO A 456 -17.46 -34.57 -5.47
N VAL A 457 -18.55 -34.08 -4.89
CA VAL A 457 -18.51 -32.93 -3.96
C VAL A 457 -17.65 -33.23 -2.73
N GLU A 458 -17.70 -34.48 -2.24
CA GLU A 458 -16.90 -34.92 -1.09
C GLU A 458 -15.39 -34.83 -1.37
N GLU A 459 -14.94 -35.31 -2.53
CA GLU A 459 -13.54 -35.23 -2.94
C GLU A 459 -13.08 -33.78 -3.08
N LEU A 460 -13.93 -32.93 -3.68
CA LEU A 460 -13.65 -31.51 -3.86
C LEU A 460 -13.53 -30.82 -2.51
N ALA A 461 -14.41 -31.09 -1.57
CA ALA A 461 -14.39 -30.53 -0.22
C ALA A 461 -13.15 -30.98 0.57
N ARG A 462 -12.87 -32.30 0.57
CA ARG A 462 -11.68 -32.86 1.24
C ARG A 462 -10.38 -32.32 0.70
N ALA A 463 -10.23 -32.25 -0.63
CA ALA A 463 -9.07 -31.68 -1.29
C ALA A 463 -8.87 -30.23 -0.86
N ARG A 464 -9.92 -29.39 -0.82
CA ARG A 464 -9.83 -27.99 -0.42
C ARG A 464 -9.31 -27.78 1.00
N VAL A 465 -9.72 -28.65 1.94
CA VAL A 465 -9.23 -28.56 3.33
C VAL A 465 -7.73 -28.91 3.38
N LEU A 466 -7.34 -30.05 2.79
CA LEU A 466 -5.95 -30.50 2.77
C LEU A 466 -5.03 -29.50 2.07
N ASP A 467 -5.41 -29.02 0.89
CA ASP A 467 -4.67 -28.03 0.10
C ASP A 467 -4.49 -26.72 0.86
N THR A 468 -5.51 -26.31 1.63
CA THR A 468 -5.43 -25.09 2.43
C THR A 468 -4.45 -25.24 3.59
N VAL A 469 -4.42 -26.37 4.26
CA VAL A 469 -3.47 -26.66 5.34
C VAL A 469 -2.05 -26.70 4.77
N LEU A 470 -1.80 -27.51 3.74
CA LEU A 470 -0.48 -27.67 3.14
C LEU A 470 0.02 -26.36 2.53
N GLY A 471 -0.82 -25.63 1.79
CA GLY A 471 -0.48 -24.34 1.20
C GLY A 471 -0.21 -23.27 2.25
N SER A 472 -0.93 -23.28 3.38
CA SER A 472 -0.69 -22.36 4.50
C SER A 472 0.65 -22.66 5.18
N VAL A 473 0.98 -23.93 5.39
CA VAL A 473 2.27 -24.36 5.93
C VAL A 473 3.40 -24.00 4.97
N ALA A 474 3.26 -24.32 3.68
CA ALA A 474 4.27 -23.96 2.66
C ALA A 474 4.49 -22.44 2.58
N GLY A 475 3.41 -21.65 2.57
CA GLY A 475 3.49 -20.18 2.57
C GLY A 475 4.17 -19.64 3.83
N MET A 476 3.88 -20.20 4.99
CA MET A 476 4.50 -19.83 6.26
C MET A 476 5.99 -20.20 6.30
N LEU A 477 6.36 -21.39 5.84
CA LEU A 477 7.76 -21.80 5.72
C LEU A 477 8.52 -20.91 4.73
N GLY A 478 7.93 -20.60 3.58
CA GLY A 478 8.49 -19.64 2.63
C GLY A 478 8.74 -18.25 3.22
N ALA A 479 7.82 -17.77 4.05
CA ALA A 479 7.99 -16.49 4.76
C ALA A 479 9.08 -16.54 5.84
N LEU A 480 9.23 -17.68 6.52
CA LEU A 480 10.17 -17.86 7.62
C LEU A 480 11.61 -18.17 7.14
N LEU A 481 11.75 -18.98 6.09
CA LEU A 481 13.05 -19.50 5.65
C LEU A 481 13.70 -18.62 4.59
N LEU A 482 12.91 -18.08 3.65
CA LEU A 482 13.42 -17.34 2.52
C LEU A 482 13.44 -15.83 2.78
N TRP A 483 14.64 -15.23 2.72
CA TRP A 483 14.89 -13.77 2.82
C TRP A 483 14.20 -13.05 3.99
N ARG A 484 14.17 -13.67 5.15
CA ARG A 484 13.54 -13.20 6.38
C ARG A 484 14.04 -11.82 6.87
N ARG A 485 15.21 -11.37 6.42
CA ARG A 485 15.92 -10.21 6.98
C ARG A 485 15.73 -8.91 6.20
N ALA A 486 15.04 -8.93 5.08
CA ALA A 486 15.06 -7.83 4.11
C ALA A 486 14.50 -6.50 4.63
N SER A 487 13.45 -6.52 5.48
CA SER A 487 12.83 -5.27 5.99
C SER A 487 13.60 -4.68 7.16
N ALA A 488 14.03 -5.52 8.11
CA ALA A 488 14.72 -5.05 9.33
C ALA A 488 16.12 -4.48 9.05
N THR A 489 16.83 -4.99 8.03
CA THR A 489 18.15 -4.49 7.63
C THR A 489 18.08 -3.15 6.90
N ARG A 490 16.91 -2.75 6.39
CA ARG A 490 16.72 -1.50 5.63
C ARG A 490 16.24 -0.33 6.48
N LEU A 491 15.69 -0.57 7.66
CA LEU A 491 15.16 0.51 8.48
C LEU A 491 16.22 1.59 8.78
N PRO A 492 17.46 1.27 9.18
CA PRO A 492 18.51 2.27 9.37
C PRO A 492 18.81 3.07 8.09
N GLN A 493 18.87 2.42 6.93
CA GLN A 493 19.09 3.09 5.65
C GLN A 493 17.94 4.05 5.32
N THR A 494 16.69 3.61 5.51
CA THR A 494 15.52 4.45 5.22
C THR A 494 15.43 5.65 6.17
N ILE A 495 15.84 5.50 7.44
CA ILE A 495 15.97 6.62 8.39
C ILE A 495 17.04 7.60 7.89
N ALA A 496 18.21 7.08 7.47
CA ALA A 496 19.31 7.88 6.95
C ALA A 496 18.90 8.64 5.68
N ASP A 497 18.13 8.02 4.78
CA ASP A 497 17.60 8.66 3.57
C ASP A 497 16.70 9.87 3.92
N VAL A 498 15.82 9.74 4.93
CA VAL A 498 14.99 10.87 5.39
C VAL A 498 15.84 11.97 5.99
N LEU A 499 16.84 11.62 6.80
CA LEU A 499 17.76 12.60 7.39
C LEU A 499 18.56 13.35 6.32
N ASP A 500 18.99 12.64 5.28
CA ASP A 500 19.73 13.26 4.17
C ASP A 500 18.83 14.20 3.33
N GLN A 501 17.60 13.79 3.04
CA GLN A 501 16.62 14.66 2.38
C GLN A 501 16.24 15.87 3.24
N ALA A 502 16.11 15.72 4.55
CA ALA A 502 15.88 16.82 5.49
C ALA A 502 17.09 17.76 5.54
N ARG A 503 18.31 17.22 5.59
CA ARG A 503 19.57 17.96 5.50
C ARG A 503 19.60 18.83 4.25
N ILE A 504 19.45 18.23 3.06
CA ILE A 504 19.47 18.94 1.78
C ILE A 504 18.41 20.04 1.75
N SER A 505 17.23 19.77 2.29
CA SER A 505 16.11 20.71 2.32
C SER A 505 16.38 21.89 3.25
N ILE A 506 16.81 21.65 4.49
CA ILE A 506 17.05 22.69 5.49
C ILE A 506 18.26 23.53 5.08
N THR A 507 19.37 22.92 4.66
CA THR A 507 20.57 23.66 4.23
C THR A 507 20.27 24.55 3.03
N ALA A 508 19.51 24.05 2.05
CA ALA A 508 19.12 24.84 0.88
C ALA A 508 18.20 26.04 1.22
N VAL A 509 17.39 25.93 2.28
CA VAL A 509 16.51 27.02 2.76
C VAL A 509 17.31 28.08 3.50
N LEU A 510 18.31 27.66 4.30
CA LEU A 510 19.07 28.53 5.18
C LEU A 510 20.25 29.22 4.47
N ASP A 511 20.71 28.68 3.33
CA ASP A 511 21.88 29.17 2.62
C ASP A 511 21.55 30.49 1.90
N PRO A 512 22.26 31.60 2.22
CA PRO A 512 22.01 32.90 1.64
C PRO A 512 22.31 32.96 0.12
N ASP A 513 23.23 32.13 -0.38
CA ASP A 513 23.66 32.12 -1.78
C ASP A 513 22.80 31.21 -2.67
N VAL A 514 22.02 30.35 -2.07
CA VAL A 514 21.14 29.42 -2.78
C VAL A 514 19.75 30.00 -2.94
N GLY A 515 19.55 30.80 -4.00
CA GLY A 515 18.20 31.20 -4.40
C GLY A 515 17.35 29.97 -4.73
N LEU A 516 16.37 29.61 -3.87
CA LEU A 516 15.47 28.50 -4.11
C LEU A 516 14.41 28.86 -5.16
N SER A 517 14.63 28.42 -6.42
CA SER A 517 13.60 28.51 -7.44
C SER A 517 12.36 27.70 -7.01
N ALA A 518 11.19 28.12 -7.47
CA ALA A 518 9.93 27.43 -7.16
C ALA A 518 9.97 25.94 -7.57
N GLU A 519 10.62 25.63 -8.70
CA GLU A 519 10.82 24.25 -9.16
C GLU A 519 11.71 23.42 -8.23
N ARG A 520 12.86 23.96 -7.78
CA ARG A 520 13.75 23.28 -6.84
C ARG A 520 13.07 23.05 -5.50
N ARG A 521 12.31 24.04 -5.00
CA ARG A 521 11.51 23.94 -3.79
C ARG A 521 10.46 22.84 -3.90
N TYR A 522 9.79 22.74 -5.05
CA TYR A 522 8.81 21.67 -5.30
C TYR A 522 9.47 20.28 -5.31
N ARG A 523 10.61 20.11 -6.00
CA ARG A 523 11.35 18.83 -6.03
C ARG A 523 11.75 18.40 -4.63
N LEU A 524 12.36 19.26 -3.83
CA LEU A 524 12.75 18.97 -2.46
C LEU A 524 11.56 18.55 -1.59
N ARG A 525 10.42 19.26 -1.69
CA ARG A 525 9.19 18.87 -0.97
C ARG A 525 8.67 17.50 -1.38
N ARG A 526 8.68 17.20 -2.67
CA ARG A 526 8.23 15.91 -3.20
C ARG A 526 9.10 14.77 -2.70
N ASP A 527 10.40 14.92 -2.81
CA ASP A 527 11.36 13.86 -2.48
C ASP A 527 11.37 13.58 -0.97
N LEU A 528 11.35 14.62 -0.15
CA LEU A 528 11.26 14.48 1.30
C LEU A 528 9.93 13.85 1.76
N ARG A 529 8.79 14.21 1.13
CA ARG A 529 7.50 13.55 1.42
C ARG A 529 7.54 12.07 1.06
N ALA A 530 8.12 11.73 -0.09
CA ALA A 530 8.25 10.34 -0.52
C ALA A 530 9.10 9.52 0.46
N ALA A 531 10.21 10.09 0.95
CA ALA A 531 11.07 9.46 1.96
C ALA A 531 10.33 9.26 3.30
N LEU A 532 9.57 10.26 3.77
CA LEU A 532 8.77 10.16 5.01
C LEU A 532 7.69 9.08 4.94
N VAL A 533 6.99 8.97 3.81
CA VAL A 533 5.97 7.92 3.60
C VAL A 533 6.63 6.54 3.56
N SER A 534 7.79 6.42 2.88
CA SER A 534 8.56 5.17 2.83
C SER A 534 9.03 4.72 4.20
N LEU A 535 9.53 5.64 5.03
CA LEU A 535 10.03 5.35 6.37
C LEU A 535 8.97 4.64 7.23
N ARG A 536 7.75 5.13 7.24
CA ARG A 536 6.67 4.52 8.02
C ARG A 536 6.32 3.12 7.52
N GLY A 537 6.21 2.94 6.20
CA GLY A 537 5.93 1.63 5.61
C GLY A 537 7.01 0.58 5.92
N VAL A 538 8.28 0.98 5.88
CA VAL A 538 9.41 0.09 6.23
C VAL A 538 9.39 -0.24 7.71
N TYR A 539 9.12 0.74 8.59
CA TYR A 539 9.03 0.52 10.04
C TYR A 539 7.89 -0.43 10.40
N ASP A 540 6.67 -0.22 9.88
CA ASP A 540 5.52 -1.08 10.14
C ASP A 540 5.76 -2.53 9.63
N SER A 541 6.47 -2.67 8.51
CA SER A 541 6.91 -3.98 8.01
C SER A 541 7.93 -4.64 8.92
N ALA A 542 8.91 -3.87 9.42
CA ALA A 542 9.98 -4.37 10.29
C ALA A 542 9.50 -4.83 11.67
N ILE A 543 8.49 -4.15 12.25
CA ILE A 543 7.86 -4.58 13.52
C ILE A 543 7.18 -5.94 13.37
N GLY A 544 6.58 -6.21 12.21
CA GLY A 544 5.90 -7.48 11.94
C GLY A 544 6.83 -8.66 11.68
N ASP A 545 8.14 -8.45 11.55
CA ASP A 545 9.12 -9.51 11.33
C ASP A 545 9.60 -10.09 12.68
N VAL A 546 8.93 -11.13 13.18
CA VAL A 546 9.33 -11.90 14.38
C VAL A 546 10.63 -12.69 14.07
N PRO A 547 11.58 -12.83 14.99
CA PRO A 547 11.66 -12.52 16.43
C PRO A 547 12.35 -11.20 16.79
N ARG A 548 12.46 -10.28 15.87
CA ARG A 548 13.23 -9.03 16.04
C ARG A 548 12.44 -7.80 16.42
N ALA A 549 11.19 -7.95 16.80
CA ALA A 549 10.47 -6.89 17.50
C ALA A 549 11.26 -6.33 18.70
N THR A 550 12.14 -7.14 19.28
CA THR A 550 13.05 -6.72 20.36
C THR A 550 14.15 -5.76 19.89
N THR A 551 14.66 -5.90 18.66
CA THR A 551 15.69 -5.00 18.09
C THR A 551 15.11 -3.80 17.32
N THR A 552 13.86 -3.88 16.91
CA THR A 552 13.19 -2.83 16.12
C THR A 552 12.42 -1.84 17.02
N ARG A 553 11.89 -2.31 18.16
CA ARG A 553 11.18 -1.45 19.12
C ARG A 553 12.03 -0.29 19.66
N PRO A 554 13.32 -0.46 19.98
CA PRO A 554 14.19 0.63 20.42
C PRO A 554 14.32 1.75 19.37
N LEU A 555 14.14 1.44 18.09
CA LEU A 555 14.23 2.42 17.01
C LEU A 555 12.96 3.28 16.84
N TRP A 556 11.85 2.98 17.54
CA TRP A 556 10.63 3.79 17.43
C TRP A 556 10.85 5.27 17.77
N PRO A 557 11.50 5.62 18.90
CA PRO A 557 11.79 7.03 19.19
C PRO A 557 12.66 7.70 18.13
N VAL A 558 13.60 6.94 17.52
CA VAL A 558 14.45 7.42 16.41
C VAL A 558 13.60 7.71 15.17
N VAL A 559 12.68 6.80 14.82
CA VAL A 559 11.74 6.99 13.69
C VAL A 559 10.87 8.23 13.90
N VAL A 560 10.29 8.40 15.08
CA VAL A 560 9.45 9.56 15.41
C VAL A 560 10.23 10.87 15.34
N ALA A 561 11.43 10.93 15.94
CA ALA A 561 12.26 12.12 15.89
C ALA A 561 12.71 12.45 14.45
N THR A 562 13.04 11.43 13.65
CA THR A 562 13.36 11.59 12.22
C THR A 562 12.16 12.12 11.44
N GLN A 563 10.96 11.59 11.68
CA GLN A 563 9.75 12.10 11.03
C GLN A 563 9.49 13.57 11.39
N ARG A 564 9.60 13.94 12.67
CA ARG A 564 9.46 15.34 13.11
C ARG A 564 10.49 16.25 12.45
N THR A 565 11.75 15.83 12.40
CA THR A 565 12.81 16.57 11.69
C THR A 565 12.47 16.75 10.20
N GLY A 566 11.99 15.71 9.54
CA GLY A 566 11.55 15.79 8.14
C GLY A 566 10.36 16.73 7.93
N TYR A 567 9.38 16.73 8.84
CA TYR A 567 8.25 17.67 8.77
C TYR A 567 8.67 19.11 9.01
N LEU A 568 9.63 19.38 9.91
CA LEU A 568 10.21 20.71 10.08
C LEU A 568 10.92 21.19 8.81
N ALA A 569 11.66 20.31 8.13
CA ALA A 569 12.29 20.62 6.86
C ALA A 569 11.25 20.94 5.76
N LEU A 570 10.13 20.20 5.71
CA LEU A 570 9.02 20.52 4.81
C LEU A 570 8.39 21.86 5.12
N ALA A 571 8.22 22.21 6.40
CA ALA A 571 7.68 23.48 6.84
C ALA A 571 8.60 24.65 6.46
N ALA A 572 9.90 24.51 6.67
CA ALA A 572 10.90 25.51 6.25
C ALA A 572 10.84 25.77 4.74
N LEU A 573 10.69 24.73 3.92
CA LEU A 573 10.51 24.86 2.47
C LEU A 573 9.19 25.58 2.08
N ALA A 574 8.19 25.67 2.98
CA ALA A 574 6.90 26.32 2.71
C ALA A 574 6.92 27.83 2.94
N LEU A 575 7.90 28.36 3.64
CA LEU A 575 8.01 29.79 3.88
C LEU A 575 8.30 30.53 2.57
N GLU A 576 7.56 31.60 2.31
CA GLU A 576 7.78 32.46 1.13
C GLU A 576 9.12 33.20 1.21
N ASN A 577 9.43 33.73 2.40
CA ASN A 577 10.68 34.42 2.72
C ASN A 577 11.34 33.75 3.93
N PRO A 578 12.04 32.64 3.74
CA PRO A 578 12.69 31.94 4.83
C PRO A 578 13.84 32.80 5.39
N PRO A 579 13.99 32.88 6.72
CA PRO A 579 15.19 33.49 7.32
C PRO A 579 16.43 32.71 6.87
N VAL A 580 17.46 33.45 6.48
CA VAL A 580 18.77 32.89 6.08
C VAL A 580 19.73 32.85 7.25
N ALA A 581 20.68 31.92 7.23
CA ALA A 581 21.70 31.78 8.25
C ALA A 581 23.11 32.02 7.68
N SER A 582 24.09 32.26 8.54
CA SER A 582 25.48 32.36 8.08
C SER A 582 25.99 31.03 7.52
N HIS A 583 26.91 31.06 6.56
CA HIS A 583 27.55 29.86 5.99
C HIS A 583 28.13 28.92 7.05
N ILE A 584 28.73 29.47 8.11
CA ILE A 584 29.26 28.68 9.23
C ILE A 584 28.13 27.90 9.93
N THR A 585 26.97 28.53 10.10
CA THR A 585 25.78 27.92 10.68
C THR A 585 25.26 26.79 9.80
N VAL A 586 25.15 27.03 8.49
CA VAL A 586 24.73 26.02 7.51
C VAL A 586 25.68 24.83 7.48
N GLN A 587 26.99 25.06 7.45
CA GLN A 587 28.01 24.00 7.48
C GLN A 587 27.96 23.15 8.77
N ARG A 588 27.82 23.79 9.94
CA ARG A 588 27.70 23.07 11.21
C ARG A 588 26.44 22.21 11.26
N LEU A 589 25.36 22.70 10.70
CA LEU A 589 24.12 21.95 10.60
C LEU A 589 24.24 20.76 9.64
N ASP A 590 24.87 20.95 8.48
CA ASP A 590 25.16 19.89 7.50
C ASP A 590 25.99 18.77 8.15
N LEU A 591 27.05 19.13 8.88
CA LEU A 591 27.88 18.18 9.60
C LEU A 591 27.11 17.42 10.69
N ALA A 592 26.20 18.09 11.41
CA ALA A 592 25.38 17.45 12.43
C ALA A 592 24.44 16.39 11.83
N PHE A 593 23.80 16.67 10.71
CA PHE A 593 22.96 15.70 10.01
C PHE A 593 23.76 14.51 9.47
N ARG A 594 24.93 14.77 8.87
CA ARG A 594 25.83 13.70 8.40
C ARG A 594 26.29 12.80 9.52
N GLU A 595 26.68 13.38 10.65
CA GLU A 595 27.09 12.61 11.84
C GLU A 595 25.95 11.70 12.33
N LEU A 596 24.71 12.20 12.40
CA LEU A 596 23.56 11.41 12.80
C LEU A 596 23.29 10.25 11.83
N SER A 597 23.35 10.52 10.52
CA SER A 597 23.16 9.51 9.48
C SER A 597 24.24 8.43 9.54
N ASP A 598 25.51 8.83 9.64
CA ASP A 598 26.65 7.92 9.71
C ASP A 598 26.63 7.09 11.01
N ALA A 599 26.35 7.72 12.15
CA ALA A 599 26.23 7.03 13.43
C ALA A 599 25.15 5.95 13.41
N LEU A 600 24.01 6.23 12.76
CA LEU A 600 22.92 5.27 12.59
C LEU A 600 23.32 4.08 11.72
N LEU A 601 23.94 4.34 10.56
CA LEU A 601 24.35 3.30 9.62
C LEU A 601 25.42 2.39 10.22
N ASN A 602 26.35 2.97 10.98
CA ASN A 602 27.43 2.24 11.65
C ASN A 602 27.07 1.73 13.05
N ARG A 603 25.80 1.89 13.48
CA ARG A 603 25.30 1.45 14.80
C ARG A 603 26.14 1.93 15.97
N ARG A 604 26.61 3.16 15.91
CA ARG A 604 27.40 3.81 16.96
C ARG A 604 26.65 4.98 17.61
N THR A 605 27.09 5.37 18.78
CA THR A 605 26.55 6.56 19.43
C THR A 605 26.96 7.82 18.67
N PRO A 606 26.01 8.75 18.36
CA PRO A 606 26.33 9.97 17.66
C PRO A 606 27.17 10.93 18.54
N ARG A 607 28.16 11.57 17.91
CA ARG A 607 29.04 12.54 18.55
C ARG A 607 28.70 13.95 18.02
N LEU A 608 27.56 14.48 18.45
CA LEU A 608 27.19 15.84 18.09
C LEU A 608 28.04 16.86 18.85
N GLY A 609 28.71 17.73 18.11
CA GLY A 609 29.31 18.95 18.65
C GLY A 609 28.24 19.97 19.08
N ALA A 610 28.68 21.19 19.41
CA ALA A 610 27.77 22.27 19.72
C ALA A 610 26.94 22.63 18.46
N LEU A 611 25.61 22.39 18.53
CA LEU A 611 24.70 22.80 17.47
C LEU A 611 24.65 24.32 17.35
N PRO A 612 24.60 24.88 16.13
CA PRO A 612 24.54 26.32 15.93
C PRO A 612 23.21 26.88 16.49
N ARG A 613 23.25 28.12 17.01
CA ARG A 613 22.02 28.80 17.44
C ARG A 613 21.20 29.21 16.23
N LEU A 614 20.10 28.54 15.99
CA LEU A 614 19.09 28.88 14.99
C LEU A 614 17.96 29.65 15.66
N VAL A 615 18.07 30.99 15.69
CA VAL A 615 17.08 31.85 16.38
C VAL A 615 15.70 31.71 15.77
N ASP A 616 15.64 31.66 14.44
CA ASP A 616 14.40 31.56 13.67
C ASP A 616 13.87 30.12 13.54
N TYR A 617 14.71 29.12 13.82
CA TYR A 617 14.36 27.69 13.75
C TYR A 617 14.78 26.91 15.00
N PRO A 618 14.36 27.34 16.20
CA PRO A 618 14.84 26.75 17.46
C PRO A 618 14.51 25.25 17.60
N ARG A 619 13.44 24.82 16.93
CA ARG A 619 12.97 23.42 16.96
C ARG A 619 13.85 22.46 16.18
N VAL A 620 14.51 22.91 15.11
CA VAL A 620 15.44 22.06 14.37
C VAL A 620 16.53 21.55 15.34
N ASN A 621 17.08 22.43 16.16
CA ASN A 621 18.07 22.02 17.17
C ASN A 621 17.49 21.11 18.26
N MET A 622 16.26 21.35 18.67
CA MET A 622 15.58 20.52 19.66
C MET A 622 15.37 19.10 19.15
N GLU A 623 14.88 18.96 17.92
CA GLU A 623 14.65 17.65 17.30
C GLU A 623 15.95 16.91 16.97
N LEU A 624 17.02 17.60 16.55
CA LEU A 624 18.34 16.98 16.37
C LEU A 624 18.93 16.45 17.67
N ARG A 625 18.72 17.16 18.79
CA ARG A 625 19.11 16.68 20.12
C ARG A 625 18.26 15.48 20.56
N ALA A 626 16.94 15.55 20.36
CA ALA A 626 16.02 14.46 20.66
C ALA A 626 16.37 13.20 19.84
N LEU A 627 16.69 13.37 18.56
CA LEU A 627 17.15 12.30 17.70
C LEU A 627 18.45 11.69 18.20
N SER A 628 19.45 12.51 18.55
CA SER A 628 20.72 12.05 19.11
C SER A 628 20.53 11.28 20.42
N SER A 629 19.65 11.75 21.31
CA SER A 629 19.31 11.08 22.57
C SER A 629 18.63 9.73 22.31
N SER A 630 17.65 9.70 21.41
CA SER A 630 16.94 8.47 21.03
C SER A 630 17.88 7.43 20.41
N MET A 631 18.84 7.87 19.58
CA MET A 631 19.85 6.97 19.01
C MET A 631 20.80 6.39 20.07
N ARG A 632 21.23 7.20 21.04
CA ARG A 632 22.06 6.72 22.17
C ARG A 632 21.33 5.65 22.97
N THR A 633 20.04 5.87 23.25
CA THR A 633 19.20 4.89 23.95
C THR A 633 19.07 3.60 23.14
N ALA A 634 18.79 3.71 21.85
CA ALA A 634 18.65 2.55 20.97
C ALA A 634 19.94 1.72 20.89
N VAL A 635 21.09 2.36 20.75
CA VAL A 635 22.40 1.67 20.74
C VAL A 635 22.68 1.00 22.08
N ALA A 636 22.37 1.67 23.20
CA ALA A 636 22.55 1.08 24.53
C ALA A 636 21.66 -0.15 24.76
N GLU A 637 20.43 -0.12 24.26
CA GLU A 637 19.51 -1.28 24.32
C GLU A 637 19.99 -2.43 23.43
N ASP A 638 20.50 -2.15 22.21
CA ASP A 638 21.09 -3.16 21.35
C ASP A 638 22.29 -3.86 21.99
N VAL A 639 23.18 -3.11 22.64
CA VAL A 639 24.36 -3.65 23.37
C VAL A 639 23.91 -4.54 24.54
N ARG A 640 22.91 -4.11 25.31
CA ARG A 640 22.36 -4.92 26.43
C ARG A 640 21.70 -6.20 25.92
N ALA A 641 20.96 -6.11 24.81
CA ALA A 641 20.31 -7.28 24.20
C ALA A 641 21.34 -8.29 23.67
N ALA A 642 22.44 -7.82 23.10
CA ALA A 642 23.53 -8.67 22.64
C ALA A 642 24.22 -9.40 23.82
N ALA A 643 24.53 -8.68 24.89
CA ALA A 643 25.13 -9.27 26.11
C ALA A 643 24.23 -10.36 26.74
N MET A 644 22.91 -10.10 26.85
CA MET A 644 21.97 -11.11 27.35
C MET A 644 21.84 -12.34 26.42
N GLN A 645 22.04 -12.18 25.12
CA GLN A 645 22.03 -13.31 24.19
C GLN A 645 23.30 -14.17 24.34
N GLU A 646 24.45 -13.54 24.54
CA GLU A 646 25.71 -14.26 24.83
C GLU A 646 25.64 -15.04 26.14
N GLU A 647 25.11 -14.44 27.22
CA GLU A 647 24.89 -15.14 28.47
C GLU A 647 23.97 -16.37 28.31
N ARG A 648 22.85 -16.22 27.62
CA ARG A 648 21.92 -17.34 27.33
C ARG A 648 22.58 -18.45 26.50
N ARG A 649 23.45 -18.07 25.56
CA ARG A 649 24.20 -19.03 24.74
C ARG A 649 25.20 -19.79 25.59
N ALA A 650 25.98 -19.09 26.43
CA ALA A 650 26.93 -19.70 27.36
C ALA A 650 26.23 -20.61 28.39
N GLN A 651 25.03 -20.22 28.89
CA GLN A 651 24.23 -21.10 29.76
C GLN A 651 23.77 -22.36 29.06
N ARG A 652 23.32 -22.28 27.81
CA ARG A 652 22.91 -23.47 27.00
C ARG A 652 24.11 -24.40 26.75
N GLU A 653 25.24 -23.84 26.40
CA GLU A 653 26.47 -24.61 26.17
C GLU A 653 26.92 -25.34 27.46
N ARG A 654 26.86 -24.68 28.62
CA ARG A 654 27.11 -25.30 29.90
C ARG A 654 26.11 -26.42 30.26
N TYR A 655 24.81 -26.19 29.96
CA TYR A 655 23.75 -27.18 30.20
C TYR A 655 23.94 -28.43 29.31
N HIS A 656 24.32 -28.27 28.05
CA HIS A 656 24.59 -29.39 27.15
C HIS A 656 25.85 -30.15 27.55
N ALA A 657 26.92 -29.43 27.95
CA ALA A 657 28.14 -30.06 28.46
C ALA A 657 27.88 -30.88 29.76
N GLN A 658 27.00 -30.37 30.64
CA GLN A 658 26.61 -31.11 31.84
C GLN A 658 25.80 -32.36 31.50
N GLN A 659 24.90 -32.32 30.54
CA GLN A 659 24.12 -33.49 30.08
C GLN A 659 25.00 -34.54 29.40
N GLU A 660 26.04 -34.14 28.67
CA GLU A 660 27.01 -35.08 28.08
C GLU A 660 27.82 -35.79 29.20
N VAL A 661 28.24 -35.06 30.24
CA VAL A 661 28.94 -35.66 31.41
C VAL A 661 28.01 -36.61 32.20
N ASP A 662 26.73 -36.22 32.38
CA ASP A 662 25.75 -37.06 33.10
C ASP A 662 25.29 -38.27 32.25
N ALA A 663 25.49 -38.29 30.96
CA ALA A 663 25.20 -39.41 30.07
C ALA A 663 26.35 -40.43 29.93
N ASP A 664 27.57 -40.01 30.27
CA ASP A 664 28.77 -40.83 30.25
C ASP A 664 29.05 -41.46 31.64
N LEU A 665 28.29 -41.09 32.69
CA LEU A 665 28.24 -41.74 34.01
C LEU A 665 27.08 -42.70 34.12
#